data_5298ffa69a13ae3ead5e1871b4eff786
#
_entry.id   5298ffa69a13ae3ead5e1871b4eff786
#
_cell.length_a   1.000
_cell.length_b   1.000
_cell.length_c   1.000
_cell.angle_alpha   90.00
_cell.angle_beta   90.00
_cell.angle_gamma   90.00
#
_symmetry.space_group_name_H-M   'P 1'
#
loop_
_entity.id
_entity.type
_entity.pdbx_description
1 polymer ?
#
loop_
_entity_poly.entity_id
_entity_poly.type
_entity_poly.pdbx_seq_one_letter_code
_entity_poly.pdbx_strand_id
1 'polypeptide(L)'
;MSSPEVVAILQEISGKLTPDNAPATLSSILKVFFRHRFQPPDPEYISEKACHDFLELHPGLYSLLAKAVADQDDSSLWAFDILAFQGVELRTRRPIGRAEATAERELGESLNRLRESISAFANAPLPVERWSAPPSDSPSPYSDFISSLQMINMGPSRPCTLIYELGQHVDNSVSDVLRNLFTPGQHILYVNAFGTGKTRLIFEGLCRRWGFYIPCALGSDRLGSVDMQMCLDMDMSRAYGFQRLSPWSDAAVARNRDVAQYAFSRVLLTRLTIFKIFLDELANKKAEDAPLRWLLLQVLTQKLEPFDIFDDVTRVLSQVSDYYIDDMTSDLLLDIKARLDGSETALFCVLDSCESASRLYTSGAFGAGTTFLRELVRSSEGHDGLTIILSGSYINLEPFQDSGTRHYTVYSNTGALLDRDAQRRYIQRYLPPTLAQSTVGKELLKRCWQWLRGRFGFTASFVTCLLTIKFEHPLLLLDFFIATVMCIEPPHVSQSDLQALQTPRDTVFISYKGREHFGLSGDRQALLAARFALFKIILTGEDCVRFTGSCSYPLVVHGVAHFTDSAGREAIIHEPAVLMPLKSIIFPKSNPMHGFYPDELAALLTEAPSHDAHHLVFIMTVMRALEQRAHRLNELFQFAGIDPSWTEQTVQLVRVFHPGGGRSPHARVYKSALSSMSRETTWATDSAEWLRHETKAPFCLSSGFSHADVLFVLRLEDGRLLYVALAVLFKNAHVEVDAAKIQAKFAQLAPHRLFKLGRTRSSKTSGLRLHDLPRKVEEAGDPPLLRLVATYPYEMDINEIKHDGLAHPIAAVRTTNLREFAQTIDLKDIMRRLESVMTAPRGRKRKAANAPSPPPAATAKRPRTRSITAKTEAARGRRGPQRRTMR
;
A
#
# COMPACT_ATOMS: atom_id res chain seq x y z
N MET A 1 -16.24 29.28 19.28
CA MET A 1 -17.43 29.60 20.11
C MET A 1 -16.92 30.07 21.45
N SER A 2 -17.31 31.24 21.86
CA SER A 2 -16.88 31.87 23.11
C SER A 2 -17.29 31.00 24.31
N SER A 3 -16.38 30.78 25.25
CA SER A 3 -16.71 30.06 26.49
C SER A 3 -17.78 30.86 27.28
N PRO A 4 -18.85 30.21 27.77
CA PRO A 4 -19.85 30.90 28.60
C PRO A 4 -19.24 31.65 29.80
N GLU A 5 -18.15 31.12 30.38
CA GLU A 5 -17.44 31.78 31.50
C GLU A 5 -16.70 33.03 31.04
N VAL A 6 -16.11 33.06 29.86
CA VAL A 6 -15.46 34.25 29.28
C VAL A 6 -16.52 35.30 28.98
N VAL A 7 -17.64 34.94 28.39
CA VAL A 7 -18.76 35.85 28.13
C VAL A 7 -19.27 36.50 29.45
N ALA A 8 -19.37 35.70 30.52
CA ALA A 8 -19.76 36.24 31.84
C ALA A 8 -18.79 37.29 32.38
N ILE A 9 -17.47 37.07 32.22
CA ILE A 9 -16.44 38.03 32.60
C ILE A 9 -16.57 39.31 31.77
N LEU A 10 -16.77 39.20 30.45
CA LEU A 10 -16.94 40.33 29.56
C LEU A 10 -18.21 41.16 29.90
N GLN A 11 -19.32 40.47 30.27
CA GLN A 11 -20.56 41.10 30.72
C GLN A 11 -20.38 41.88 32.04
N GLU A 12 -19.69 41.28 33.02
CA GLU A 12 -19.46 41.93 34.33
C GLU A 12 -18.65 43.21 34.19
N ILE A 13 -17.73 43.27 33.27
CA ILE A 13 -16.84 44.40 33.01
C ILE A 13 -17.42 45.40 32.00
N SER A 14 -18.56 45.09 31.39
CA SER A 14 -19.19 45.97 30.37
C SER A 14 -19.44 47.38 30.89
N GLY A 15 -18.93 48.38 30.16
CA GLY A 15 -19.01 49.77 30.51
C GLY A 15 -18.09 50.20 31.71
N LYS A 16 -17.27 49.30 32.27
CA LYS A 16 -16.39 49.58 33.40
C LYS A 16 -14.90 49.36 33.10
N LEU A 17 -14.55 48.94 31.89
CA LEU A 17 -13.15 48.66 31.52
C LEU A 17 -12.35 50.00 31.55
N THR A 18 -11.28 50.00 32.31
CA THR A 18 -10.30 51.09 32.40
C THR A 18 -8.88 50.52 32.22
N PRO A 19 -7.88 51.32 31.88
CA PRO A 19 -6.50 50.85 31.84
C PRO A 19 -6.04 50.20 33.13
N ASP A 20 -6.54 50.64 34.31
CA ASP A 20 -6.14 50.12 35.60
C ASP A 20 -6.71 48.72 35.89
N ASN A 21 -7.91 48.36 35.37
CA ASN A 21 -8.51 47.06 35.61
C ASN A 21 -8.37 46.09 34.41
N ALA A 22 -7.84 46.56 33.29
CA ALA A 22 -7.60 45.74 32.12
C ALA A 22 -6.66 44.55 32.39
N PRO A 23 -5.58 44.70 33.19
CA PRO A 23 -4.70 43.55 33.52
C PRO A 23 -5.44 42.43 34.28
N ALA A 24 -6.25 42.80 35.27
CA ALA A 24 -7.06 41.86 36.06
C ALA A 24 -8.11 41.16 35.19
N THR A 25 -8.74 41.89 34.26
CA THR A 25 -9.71 41.35 33.30
C THR A 25 -9.05 40.36 32.36
N LEU A 26 -7.94 40.72 31.74
CA LEU A 26 -7.17 39.86 30.84
C LEU A 26 -6.70 38.58 31.56
N SER A 27 -6.17 38.75 32.81
CA SER A 27 -5.78 37.63 33.65
C SER A 27 -6.94 36.66 33.91
N SER A 28 -8.12 37.16 34.17
CA SER A 28 -9.31 36.36 34.43
C SER A 28 -9.74 35.58 33.16
N ILE A 29 -9.73 36.20 31.99
CA ILE A 29 -10.03 35.60 30.73
C ILE A 29 -9.01 34.50 30.43
N LEU A 30 -7.73 34.75 30.57
CA LEU A 30 -6.65 33.80 30.35
C LEU A 30 -6.73 32.61 31.32
N LYS A 31 -7.09 32.83 32.59
CA LYS A 31 -7.30 31.74 33.56
C LYS A 31 -8.44 30.82 33.15
N VAL A 32 -9.54 31.34 32.63
CA VAL A 32 -10.65 30.50 32.09
C VAL A 32 -10.18 29.71 30.87
N PHE A 33 -9.52 30.38 29.94
CA PHE A 33 -9.03 29.78 28.72
C PHE A 33 -8.06 28.63 28.96
N PHE A 34 -7.08 28.81 29.86
CA PHE A 34 -6.07 27.82 30.16
C PHE A 34 -6.53 26.75 31.15
N ARG A 35 -7.68 26.92 31.84
CA ARG A 35 -8.22 25.91 32.77
C ARG A 35 -8.45 24.54 32.16
N HIS A 36 -8.74 24.50 30.87
CA HIS A 36 -9.05 23.29 30.15
C HIS A 36 -7.88 22.76 29.30
N ARG A 37 -6.71 23.42 29.34
CA ARG A 37 -5.50 22.93 28.68
C ARG A 37 -4.83 21.82 29.48
N PHE A 38 -4.14 20.93 28.84
CA PHE A 38 -3.46 19.74 29.41
C PHE A 38 -2.45 20.14 30.51
N GLN A 39 -1.72 21.23 30.29
CA GLN A 39 -0.86 21.89 31.30
C GLN A 39 -1.24 23.35 31.35
N PRO A 40 -1.92 23.80 32.42
CA PRO A 40 -2.12 25.23 32.58
C PRO A 40 -0.75 25.90 32.70
N PRO A 41 -0.53 27.07 32.09
CA PRO A 41 0.69 27.82 32.28
C PRO A 41 0.90 28.10 33.77
N ASP A 42 2.15 28.24 34.17
CA ASP A 42 2.47 28.66 35.54
C ASP A 42 1.61 29.89 35.87
N PRO A 43 0.93 29.89 37.02
CA PRO A 43 0.09 30.99 37.44
C PRO A 43 0.76 32.39 37.33
N GLU A 44 2.09 32.46 37.37
CA GLU A 44 2.84 33.68 37.16
C GLU A 44 2.65 34.29 35.76
N TYR A 45 2.51 33.47 34.68
CA TYR A 45 2.35 33.97 33.31
C TYR A 45 0.99 34.57 33.01
N ILE A 46 -0.01 34.17 33.75
CA ILE A 46 -1.38 34.69 33.66
C ILE A 46 -1.74 35.55 34.89
N SER A 47 -0.73 35.95 35.67
CA SER A 47 -0.90 36.84 36.77
C SER A 47 -1.30 38.23 36.29
N GLU A 48 -1.98 38.99 37.14
CA GLU A 48 -2.36 40.37 36.84
C GLU A 48 -1.13 41.25 36.51
N LYS A 49 0.00 41.02 37.18
CA LYS A 49 1.26 41.71 36.89
C LYS A 49 1.79 41.38 35.49
N ALA A 50 1.81 40.10 35.12
CA ALA A 50 2.25 39.71 33.79
C ALA A 50 1.33 40.27 32.68
N CYS A 51 0.01 40.34 32.95
CA CYS A 51 -0.95 40.95 32.02
C CYS A 51 -0.77 42.46 31.95
N HIS A 52 -0.37 43.12 33.02
CA HIS A 52 -0.03 44.55 33.03
C HIS A 52 1.17 44.81 32.11
N ASP A 53 2.27 44.12 32.33
CA ASP A 53 3.50 44.25 31.54
C ASP A 53 3.22 43.94 30.03
N PHE A 54 2.35 42.99 29.76
CA PHE A 54 1.95 42.63 28.41
C PHE A 54 1.08 43.68 27.70
N LEU A 55 0.15 44.32 28.43
CA LEU A 55 -0.68 45.41 27.90
C LEU A 55 0.15 46.69 27.67
N GLU A 56 1.16 46.96 28.50
CA GLU A 56 2.11 48.07 28.29
C GLU A 56 2.94 47.86 27.02
N LEU A 57 3.42 46.64 26.79
CA LEU A 57 4.20 46.30 25.61
C LEU A 57 3.35 46.31 24.34
N HIS A 58 2.04 46.09 24.44
CA HIS A 58 1.12 45.93 23.33
C HIS A 58 -0.11 46.86 23.46
N PRO A 59 0.01 48.15 23.21
CA PRO A 59 -1.11 49.09 23.31
C PRO A 59 -2.35 48.70 22.49
N GLY A 60 -2.16 48.01 21.37
CA GLY A 60 -3.23 47.46 20.51
C GLY A 60 -4.11 46.42 21.20
N LEU A 61 -3.56 45.67 22.16
CA LEU A 61 -4.28 44.62 22.89
C LEU A 61 -5.37 45.23 23.79
N TYR A 62 -5.12 46.38 24.40
CA TYR A 62 -6.14 47.09 25.16
C TYR A 62 -7.36 47.44 24.29
N SER A 63 -7.13 47.92 23.08
CA SER A 63 -8.19 48.20 22.11
C SER A 63 -9.01 46.98 21.73
N LEU A 64 -8.34 45.82 21.55
CA LEU A 64 -9.00 44.55 21.29
C LEU A 64 -9.78 44.02 22.48
N LEU A 65 -9.23 44.16 23.70
CA LEU A 65 -9.94 43.85 24.93
C LEU A 65 -11.17 44.73 25.11
N ALA A 66 -11.03 46.02 24.86
CA ALA A 66 -12.15 46.97 24.92
C ALA A 66 -13.24 46.64 23.91
N LYS A 67 -12.83 46.22 22.72
CA LYS A 67 -13.75 45.72 21.67
C LYS A 67 -14.46 44.44 22.11
N ALA A 68 -13.71 43.45 22.64
CA ALA A 68 -14.29 42.22 23.16
C ALA A 68 -15.33 42.45 24.25
N VAL A 69 -15.05 43.39 25.14
CA VAL A 69 -15.98 43.82 26.21
C VAL A 69 -17.22 44.50 25.61
N ALA A 70 -17.04 45.37 24.61
CA ALA A 70 -18.17 46.06 23.95
C ALA A 70 -19.07 45.11 23.16
N ASP A 71 -18.46 44.18 22.43
CA ASP A 71 -19.16 43.19 21.59
C ASP A 71 -19.66 41.96 22.40
N GLN A 72 -19.23 41.84 23.67
CA GLN A 72 -19.46 40.65 24.52
C GLN A 72 -19.04 39.33 23.85
N ASP A 73 -17.99 39.40 23.04
CA ASP A 73 -17.44 38.32 22.28
C ASP A 73 -15.90 38.35 22.32
N ASP A 74 -15.28 37.21 22.64
CA ASP A 74 -13.84 37.08 22.78
C ASP A 74 -13.11 36.87 21.42
N SER A 75 -13.81 36.77 20.30
CA SER A 75 -13.23 36.52 18.99
C SER A 75 -12.16 37.55 18.57
N SER A 76 -12.30 38.78 18.96
CA SER A 76 -11.32 39.86 18.70
C SER A 76 -10.02 39.66 19.47
N LEU A 77 -10.04 38.99 20.63
CA LEU A 77 -8.84 38.67 21.41
C LEU A 77 -8.03 37.55 20.76
N TRP A 78 -8.72 36.61 20.14
CA TRP A 78 -8.08 35.52 19.40
C TRP A 78 -7.41 35.99 18.10
N ALA A 79 -7.94 37.02 17.48
CA ALA A 79 -7.28 37.65 16.34
C ALA A 79 -5.92 38.27 16.72
N PHE A 80 -5.75 38.75 17.99
CA PHE A 80 -4.47 39.22 18.45
C PHE A 80 -3.44 38.10 18.63
N ASP A 81 -3.84 36.97 19.16
CA ASP A 81 -2.95 35.81 19.33
C ASP A 81 -2.43 35.31 17.95
N ILE A 82 -3.29 35.30 16.92
CA ILE A 82 -2.90 34.99 15.56
C ILE A 82 -1.94 36.04 14.98
N LEU A 83 -2.14 37.31 15.24
CA LEU A 83 -1.28 38.40 14.76
C LEU A 83 0.06 38.47 15.55
N ALA A 84 0.07 38.13 16.82
CA ALA A 84 1.27 38.07 17.65
C ALA A 84 2.20 36.93 17.18
N PHE A 85 1.65 35.83 16.66
CA PHE A 85 2.42 34.75 16.05
C PHE A 85 3.01 35.12 14.67
N GLN A 86 2.47 36.13 14.00
CA GLN A 86 2.96 36.60 12.70
C GLN A 86 4.03 37.70 12.80
N GLY A 87 4.17 38.34 13.96
CA GLY A 87 5.11 39.47 14.18
C GLY A 87 6.38 39.05 14.91
N VAL A 88 7.50 38.98 14.18
CA VAL A 88 8.84 38.62 14.68
C VAL A 88 9.36 39.53 15.78
N GLU A 89 8.83 40.76 15.97
CA GLU A 89 9.32 41.77 16.89
C GLU A 89 8.72 41.68 18.30
N LEU A 90 7.74 40.82 18.57
CA LEU A 90 7.00 40.76 19.82
C LEU A 90 7.56 39.74 20.85
N ARG A 91 8.71 39.14 20.56
CA ARG A 91 9.34 38.13 21.41
C ARG A 91 10.24 38.74 22.48
N THR A 92 9.66 39.59 23.28
CA THR A 92 10.31 39.99 24.56
C THR A 92 10.28 38.77 25.48
N ARG A 93 11.44 38.45 26.06
CA ARG A 93 11.65 37.34 27.00
C ARG A 93 10.55 37.36 28.07
N ARG A 94 9.60 36.38 27.97
CA ARG A 94 8.66 36.14 29.07
C ARG A 94 9.44 35.64 30.30
N PRO A 95 9.02 35.95 31.49
CA PRO A 95 9.61 35.35 32.69
C PRO A 95 9.36 33.80 32.57
N ILE A 96 10.46 33.04 32.65
CA ILE A 96 10.45 31.59 32.60
C ILE A 96 9.90 31.06 33.91
N GLY A 97 8.90 30.19 33.90
CA GLY A 97 8.36 29.53 35.07
C GLY A 97 9.42 28.67 35.80
N ARG A 98 9.20 28.36 37.06
CA ARG A 98 10.15 27.60 37.87
C ARG A 98 10.43 26.20 37.25
N ALA A 99 9.41 25.53 36.73
CA ALA A 99 9.55 24.23 36.07
C ALA A 99 10.36 24.33 34.76
N GLU A 100 10.09 25.38 33.98
CA GLU A 100 10.78 25.66 32.73
C GLU A 100 12.25 26.06 32.97
N ALA A 101 12.51 26.92 33.97
CA ALA A 101 13.88 27.25 34.36
C ALA A 101 14.68 26.03 34.83
N THR A 102 14.01 25.08 35.51
CA THR A 102 14.65 23.83 35.91
C THR A 102 14.95 22.96 34.69
N ALA A 103 13.97 22.79 33.77
CA ALA A 103 14.13 22.04 32.54
C ALA A 103 15.20 22.66 31.63
N GLU A 104 15.28 23.98 31.49
CA GLU A 104 16.34 24.65 30.74
C GLU A 104 17.73 24.40 31.32
N ARG A 105 17.89 24.41 32.65
CA ARG A 105 19.16 24.06 33.26
C ARG A 105 19.54 22.61 32.99
N GLU A 106 18.60 21.67 33.25
CA GLU A 106 18.82 20.24 33.00
C GLU A 106 19.12 19.97 31.51
N LEU A 107 18.39 20.63 30.60
CA LEU A 107 18.63 20.62 29.18
C LEU A 107 20.02 21.14 28.83
N GLY A 108 20.41 22.29 29.34
CA GLY A 108 21.74 22.87 29.17
C GLY A 108 22.86 21.94 29.62
N GLU A 109 22.70 21.31 30.79
CA GLU A 109 23.66 20.34 31.33
C GLU A 109 23.74 19.08 30.45
N SER A 110 22.60 18.55 29.97
CA SER A 110 22.53 17.42 29.07
C SER A 110 23.16 17.74 27.72
N LEU A 111 22.80 18.86 27.11
CA LEU A 111 23.34 19.29 25.81
C LEU A 111 24.85 19.57 25.88
N ASN A 112 25.36 20.14 26.97
CA ASN A 112 26.80 20.38 27.16
C ASN A 112 27.58 19.04 27.23
N ARG A 113 27.03 18.01 27.86
CA ARG A 113 27.63 16.68 27.90
C ARG A 113 27.66 16.03 26.50
N LEU A 114 26.60 16.21 25.71
CA LEU A 114 26.47 15.64 24.38
C LEU A 114 27.28 16.38 23.31
N ARG A 115 27.66 17.64 23.55
CA ARG A 115 28.33 18.50 22.58
C ARG A 115 29.62 17.90 22.02
N GLU A 116 30.46 17.31 22.89
CA GLU A 116 31.71 16.69 22.47
C GLU A 116 31.48 15.48 21.56
N SER A 117 30.54 14.60 21.91
CA SER A 117 30.16 13.43 21.11
C SER A 117 29.55 13.83 19.77
N ILE A 118 28.69 14.87 19.77
CA ILE A 118 28.10 15.42 18.54
C ILE A 118 29.18 16.05 17.65
N SER A 119 30.12 16.80 18.21
CA SER A 119 31.23 17.41 17.49
C SER A 119 32.16 16.37 16.87
N ALA A 120 32.51 15.33 17.61
CA ALA A 120 33.29 14.21 17.11
C ALA A 120 32.58 13.51 15.96
N PHE A 121 31.28 13.27 16.07
CA PHE A 121 30.50 12.65 15.01
C PHE A 121 30.35 13.54 13.76
N ALA A 122 30.22 14.84 13.95
CA ALA A 122 30.07 15.80 12.86
C ALA A 122 31.34 15.92 12.01
N ASN A 123 32.54 15.81 12.62
CA ASN A 123 33.79 16.20 11.99
C ASN A 123 34.82 15.07 11.83
N ALA A 124 34.74 14.00 12.62
CA ALA A 124 35.69 12.89 12.56
C ALA A 124 35.21 11.79 11.59
N PRO A 125 36.04 10.82 11.21
CA PRO A 125 35.60 9.57 10.58
C PRO A 125 34.54 8.91 11.47
N LEU A 126 33.46 8.38 10.84
CA LEU A 126 32.33 7.81 11.57
C LEU A 126 32.78 6.82 12.65
N PRO A 127 32.53 7.09 13.94
CA PRO A 127 32.97 6.28 15.07
C PRO A 127 32.05 5.06 15.26
N VAL A 128 31.80 4.32 14.17
CA VAL A 128 30.86 3.20 14.19
C VAL A 128 31.62 1.91 13.95
N GLU A 129 31.38 0.94 14.84
CA GLU A 129 31.96 -0.38 14.70
C GLU A 129 31.62 -1.02 13.37
N ARG A 130 32.63 -1.50 12.67
CA ARG A 130 32.44 -2.24 11.42
C ARG A 130 32.05 -3.66 11.72
N TRP A 131 31.10 -4.15 10.95
CA TRP A 131 30.69 -5.53 11.05
C TRP A 131 31.81 -6.47 10.59
N SER A 132 32.06 -7.49 11.39
CA SER A 132 32.89 -8.62 11.04
C SER A 132 32.06 -9.90 11.10
N ALA A 133 32.24 -10.78 10.13
CA ALA A 133 31.52 -12.03 10.14
C ALA A 133 31.93 -12.90 11.36
N PRO A 134 31.01 -13.66 11.97
CA PRO A 134 31.30 -14.51 13.12
C PRO A 134 32.52 -15.40 12.87
N PRO A 135 33.36 -15.67 13.89
CA PRO A 135 34.45 -16.63 13.77
C PRO A 135 33.88 -17.98 13.32
N SER A 136 34.58 -18.68 12.43
CA SER A 136 34.26 -20.05 12.05
C SER A 136 35.54 -20.89 12.17
N ASP A 137 35.36 -22.20 12.37
CA ASP A 137 36.46 -23.13 12.53
C ASP A 137 37.35 -23.23 11.27
N SER A 138 36.83 -22.80 10.10
CA SER A 138 37.57 -22.82 8.86
C SER A 138 37.62 -21.40 8.25
N PRO A 139 38.77 -20.90 7.77
CA PRO A 139 38.87 -19.60 7.10
C PRO A 139 38.07 -19.64 5.81
N SER A 140 37.12 -18.73 5.66
CA SER A 140 36.37 -18.57 4.41
C SER A 140 37.26 -17.94 3.33
N PRO A 141 37.22 -18.44 2.09
CA PRO A 141 37.96 -17.82 0.98
C PRO A 141 37.45 -16.41 0.62
N TYR A 142 36.36 -15.97 1.23
CA TYR A 142 35.72 -14.67 0.99
C TYR A 142 35.87 -13.68 2.14
N SER A 143 36.66 -13.99 3.16
CA SER A 143 36.84 -13.14 4.35
C SER A 143 37.33 -11.74 4.00
N ASP A 144 38.30 -11.62 3.09
CA ASP A 144 38.85 -10.33 2.64
C ASP A 144 37.80 -9.50 1.89
N PHE A 145 36.99 -10.13 1.04
CA PHE A 145 35.89 -9.47 0.36
C PHE A 145 34.85 -8.95 1.36
N ILE A 146 34.46 -9.76 2.33
CA ILE A 146 33.49 -9.37 3.37
C ILE A 146 34.01 -8.17 4.15
N SER A 147 35.28 -8.21 4.56
CA SER A 147 35.93 -7.10 5.27
C SER A 147 36.01 -5.84 4.43
N SER A 148 36.21 -5.98 3.10
CA SER A 148 36.25 -4.84 2.18
C SER A 148 34.93 -4.09 2.03
N LEU A 149 33.78 -4.75 2.32
CA LEU A 149 32.47 -4.10 2.28
C LEU A 149 32.31 -3.00 3.34
N GLN A 150 33.10 -3.03 4.41
CA GLN A 150 33.07 -1.99 5.46
C GLN A 150 31.65 -1.72 6.01
N MET A 151 30.81 -2.74 6.10
CA MET A 151 29.43 -2.62 6.58
C MET A 151 29.39 -2.27 8.07
N ILE A 152 28.31 -1.58 8.47
CA ILE A 152 28.11 -1.20 9.88
C ILE A 152 27.54 -2.40 10.65
N ASN A 153 28.05 -2.60 11.88
CA ASN A 153 27.58 -3.64 12.78
C ASN A 153 26.25 -3.23 13.45
N MET A 154 25.20 -4.03 13.28
CA MET A 154 23.85 -3.77 13.88
C MET A 154 23.53 -4.62 15.10
N GLY A 155 24.49 -5.29 15.66
CA GLY A 155 24.32 -6.20 16.83
C GLY A 155 25.13 -7.46 16.63
N PRO A 156 25.05 -8.45 17.51
CA PRO A 156 25.93 -9.58 17.44
C PRO A 156 25.84 -10.24 16.06
N SER A 157 26.86 -9.99 15.26
CA SER A 157 27.11 -10.66 13.98
C SER A 157 26.16 -10.32 12.82
N ARG A 158 25.54 -9.12 12.81
CA ARG A 158 24.58 -8.77 11.75
C ARG A 158 24.99 -7.53 10.93
N PRO A 159 25.21 -7.66 9.60
CA PRO A 159 25.51 -6.53 8.73
C PRO A 159 24.23 -5.72 8.42
N CYS A 160 24.35 -4.41 8.35
CA CYS A 160 23.24 -3.52 7.97
C CYS A 160 23.23 -3.22 6.47
N THR A 161 22.30 -3.82 5.74
CA THR A 161 22.11 -3.55 4.30
C THR A 161 21.33 -2.26 4.04
N LEU A 162 20.56 -1.75 5.02
CA LEU A 162 19.75 -0.53 4.85
C LEU A 162 20.56 0.75 4.71
N ILE A 163 21.70 0.84 5.40
CA ILE A 163 22.56 2.04 5.37
C ILE A 163 23.86 1.83 4.57
N TYR A 164 24.02 0.66 3.97
CA TYR A 164 25.19 0.37 3.15
C TYR A 164 25.21 1.23 1.88
N GLU A 165 26.32 1.92 1.61
CA GLU A 165 26.53 2.78 0.43
C GLU A 165 25.40 3.77 0.16
N LEU A 166 24.90 4.46 1.20
CA LEU A 166 23.91 5.52 1.03
C LEU A 166 24.43 6.64 0.13
N GLY A 167 23.59 7.07 -0.80
CA GLY A 167 23.91 8.15 -1.73
C GLY A 167 24.75 7.75 -2.95
N GLN A 168 25.36 6.56 -2.97
CA GLN A 168 26.32 6.17 -4.02
C GLN A 168 25.65 5.56 -5.25
N HIS A 169 24.48 4.90 -5.11
CA HIS A 169 23.85 4.10 -6.16
C HIS A 169 22.44 4.59 -6.50
N VAL A 170 22.32 5.86 -6.84
CA VAL A 170 21.03 6.46 -7.25
C VAL A 170 21.00 6.58 -8.77
N ASP A 171 20.26 5.68 -9.40
CA ASP A 171 19.94 5.76 -10.83
C ASP A 171 18.83 6.79 -11.11
N ASN A 172 18.52 7.01 -12.40
CA ASN A 172 17.50 7.98 -12.80
C ASN A 172 16.11 7.66 -12.23
N SER A 173 15.77 6.38 -12.09
CA SER A 173 14.45 5.97 -11.57
C SER A 173 14.33 6.29 -10.08
N VAL A 174 15.36 6.04 -9.31
CA VAL A 174 15.44 6.42 -7.89
C VAL A 174 15.46 7.95 -7.75
N SER A 175 16.21 8.66 -8.60
CA SER A 175 16.24 10.14 -8.60
C SER A 175 14.86 10.75 -8.81
N ASP A 176 14.03 10.18 -9.69
CA ASP A 176 12.66 10.65 -9.92
C ASP A 176 11.76 10.39 -8.71
N VAL A 177 11.89 9.23 -8.08
CA VAL A 177 11.17 8.92 -6.82
C VAL A 177 11.56 9.91 -5.73
N LEU A 178 12.86 10.17 -5.53
CA LEU A 178 13.34 11.09 -4.52
C LEU A 178 12.91 12.53 -4.77
N ARG A 179 12.84 12.97 -6.03
CA ARG A 179 12.34 14.30 -6.38
C ARG A 179 10.88 14.48 -5.98
N ASN A 180 10.04 13.48 -6.25
CA ASN A 180 8.61 13.54 -5.90
C ASN A 180 8.38 13.38 -4.39
N LEU A 181 9.13 12.51 -3.72
CA LEU A 181 8.99 12.28 -2.29
C LEU A 181 9.45 13.48 -1.43
N PHE A 182 10.49 14.18 -1.88
CA PHE A 182 11.08 15.31 -1.17
C PHE A 182 10.81 16.64 -1.91
N THR A 183 9.54 16.91 -2.22
CA THR A 183 9.10 18.19 -2.79
C THR A 183 8.82 19.18 -1.66
N PRO A 184 9.53 20.32 -1.59
CA PRO A 184 9.32 21.32 -0.54
C PRO A 184 7.87 21.81 -0.47
N GLY A 185 7.34 21.95 0.74
CA GLY A 185 5.99 22.45 1.00
C GLY A 185 4.84 21.49 0.65
N GLN A 186 5.14 20.29 0.11
CA GLN A 186 4.13 19.29 -0.20
C GLN A 186 4.21 18.15 0.83
N HIS A 187 3.21 18.05 1.71
CA HIS A 187 3.12 16.94 2.65
C HIS A 187 2.77 15.64 1.92
N ILE A 188 3.40 14.53 2.32
CA ILE A 188 3.31 13.24 1.62
C ILE A 188 2.83 12.14 2.58
N LEU A 189 1.88 11.32 2.11
CA LEU A 189 1.57 10.01 2.68
C LEU A 189 2.28 8.96 1.82
N TYR A 190 3.40 8.44 2.31
CA TYR A 190 4.21 7.45 1.61
C TYR A 190 3.81 6.04 1.98
N VAL A 191 2.89 5.45 1.22
CA VAL A 191 2.23 4.20 1.58
C VAL A 191 2.54 3.10 0.59
N ASN A 192 3.11 2.00 1.08
CA ASN A 192 3.25 0.76 0.33
C ASN A 192 3.47 -0.41 1.32
N ALA A 193 3.38 -1.64 0.84
CA ALA A 193 3.56 -2.83 1.67
C ALA A 193 4.91 -2.84 2.41
N PHE A 194 4.95 -3.57 3.52
CA PHE A 194 6.19 -3.81 4.26
C PHE A 194 7.26 -4.47 3.36
N GLY A 195 8.52 -4.07 3.52
CA GLY A 195 9.65 -4.62 2.77
C GLY A 195 9.81 -4.11 1.33
N THR A 196 9.00 -3.15 0.88
CA THR A 196 9.11 -2.57 -0.47
C THR A 196 10.25 -1.58 -0.65
N GLY A 197 10.99 -1.21 0.42
CA GLY A 197 12.15 -0.32 0.35
C GLY A 197 11.88 1.13 0.75
N LYS A 198 10.71 1.44 1.35
CA LYS A 198 10.36 2.80 1.81
C LYS A 198 11.45 3.44 2.66
N THR A 199 11.86 2.79 3.74
CA THR A 199 12.89 3.29 4.67
C THR A 199 14.22 3.55 3.96
N ARG A 200 14.64 2.68 3.03
CA ARG A 200 15.85 2.91 2.22
C ARG A 200 15.74 4.17 1.37
N LEU A 201 14.61 4.39 0.71
CA LEU A 201 14.39 5.60 -0.10
C LEU A 201 14.32 6.87 0.75
N ILE A 202 13.76 6.77 1.95
CA ILE A 202 13.81 7.87 2.93
C ILE A 202 15.27 8.21 3.27
N PHE A 203 16.09 7.22 3.57
CA PHE A 203 17.51 7.44 3.87
C PHE A 203 18.29 8.00 2.66
N GLU A 204 18.01 7.52 1.44
CA GLU A 204 18.59 8.08 0.20
C GLU A 204 18.20 9.54 -0.04
N GLY A 205 17.03 9.95 0.41
CA GLY A 205 16.59 11.34 0.36
C GLY A 205 17.23 12.19 1.44
N LEU A 206 17.23 11.74 2.68
CA LEU A 206 17.75 12.47 3.83
C LEU A 206 19.28 12.54 3.85
N CYS A 207 19.99 11.61 3.20
CA CYS A 207 21.47 11.72 3.08
C CYS A 207 21.92 12.87 2.16
N ARG A 208 20.99 13.50 1.42
CA ARG A 208 21.25 14.61 0.48
C ARG A 208 20.47 15.88 0.83
N ARG A 209 19.55 15.80 1.80
CA ARG A 209 18.67 16.89 2.23
C ARG A 209 18.60 16.95 3.73
N TRP A 210 18.45 18.16 4.24
CA TRP A 210 18.27 18.36 5.65
C TRP A 210 16.89 17.91 6.11
N GLY A 211 16.84 17.15 7.19
CA GLY A 211 15.58 16.71 7.76
C GLY A 211 15.71 15.78 8.96
N PHE A 212 14.58 15.38 9.49
CA PHE A 212 14.45 14.57 10.70
C PHE A 212 13.89 13.20 10.36
N TYR A 213 14.50 12.14 10.89
CA TYR A 213 14.02 10.77 10.82
C TYR A 213 13.49 10.34 12.18
N ILE A 214 12.18 10.09 12.25
CA ILE A 214 11.45 9.78 13.49
C ILE A 214 10.69 8.47 13.27
N PRO A 215 11.21 7.33 13.75
CA PRO A 215 10.48 6.07 13.67
C PRO A 215 9.40 6.00 14.75
N CYS A 216 8.13 5.74 14.36
CA CYS A 216 7.05 5.49 15.31
C CYS A 216 7.20 4.15 16.06
N ALA A 217 7.96 3.22 15.50
CA ALA A 217 8.39 1.99 16.14
C ALA A 217 9.72 1.55 15.54
N LEU A 218 10.61 1.05 16.38
CA LEU A 218 11.87 0.48 15.91
C LEU A 218 11.63 -0.90 15.30
N GLY A 219 12.17 -1.10 14.11
CA GLY A 219 12.23 -2.40 13.47
C GLY A 219 13.30 -3.31 14.12
N SER A 220 13.43 -4.53 13.57
CA SER A 220 14.43 -5.50 14.01
C SER A 220 15.88 -4.97 13.96
N ASP A 221 16.13 -3.98 13.11
CA ASP A 221 17.45 -3.39 12.91
C ASP A 221 17.78 -2.30 13.93
N ARG A 222 16.80 -1.91 14.77
CA ARG A 222 16.92 -0.86 15.78
C ARG A 222 17.54 0.42 15.26
N LEU A 223 17.21 0.81 14.03
CA LEU A 223 17.66 2.05 13.41
C LEU A 223 16.77 3.21 13.84
N GLY A 224 17.35 4.21 14.46
CA GLY A 224 16.66 5.40 14.96
C GLY A 224 16.60 5.48 16.49
N SER A 225 15.93 6.52 16.98
CA SER A 225 15.69 6.75 18.39
C SER A 225 14.40 6.08 18.86
N VAL A 226 14.35 5.74 20.15
CA VAL A 226 13.14 5.23 20.81
C VAL A 226 12.21 6.35 21.29
N ASP A 227 12.61 7.61 21.21
CA ASP A 227 11.91 8.76 21.76
C ASP A 227 10.43 8.80 21.38
N MET A 228 10.10 8.65 20.10
CA MET A 228 8.71 8.63 19.64
C MET A 228 7.96 7.40 20.14
N GLN A 229 8.57 6.22 20.09
CA GLN A 229 7.96 4.99 20.60
C GLN A 229 7.68 5.11 22.11
N MET A 230 8.61 5.68 22.88
CA MET A 230 8.42 5.91 24.31
C MET A 230 7.26 6.89 24.58
N CYS A 231 7.15 7.97 23.78
CA CYS A 231 6.01 8.86 23.87
C CYS A 231 4.68 8.13 23.57
N LEU A 232 4.64 7.28 22.55
CA LEU A 232 3.43 6.56 22.15
C LEU A 232 3.01 5.50 23.19
N ASP A 233 3.96 4.73 23.70
CA ASP A 233 3.68 3.55 24.54
C ASP A 233 3.59 3.92 26.04
N MET A 234 4.49 4.75 26.52
CA MET A 234 4.63 5.03 27.95
C MET A 234 4.03 6.38 28.35
N ASP A 235 4.38 7.46 27.65
CA ASP A 235 3.96 8.79 28.08
C ASP A 235 2.47 9.01 27.86
N MET A 236 1.94 8.57 26.70
CA MET A 236 0.50 8.63 26.44
C MET A 236 -0.31 7.81 27.45
N SER A 237 0.26 6.69 27.95
CA SER A 237 -0.43 5.88 28.95
C SER A 237 -0.48 6.50 30.33
N ARG A 238 0.43 7.40 30.62
CA ARG A 238 0.58 8.10 31.91
C ARG A 238 0.04 9.53 31.87
N ALA A 239 -0.27 10.04 30.69
CA ALA A 239 -0.73 11.42 30.53
C ALA A 239 -2.00 11.67 31.33
N TYR A 240 -1.96 12.70 32.19
CA TYR A 240 -3.09 13.06 33.02
C TYR A 240 -4.30 13.44 32.17
N GLY A 241 -5.43 12.76 32.41
CA GLY A 241 -6.68 13.04 31.74
C GLY A 241 -6.81 12.44 30.34
N PHE A 242 -5.83 11.67 29.83
CA PHE A 242 -5.98 10.92 28.59
C PHE A 242 -6.98 9.77 28.79
N GLN A 243 -8.08 9.79 28.04
CA GLN A 243 -9.14 8.80 28.15
C GLN A 243 -9.07 7.79 27.00
N ARG A 244 -8.69 6.55 27.32
CA ARG A 244 -8.53 5.47 26.34
C ARG A 244 -9.85 4.80 25.94
N LEU A 245 -10.80 4.73 26.87
CA LEU A 245 -12.02 3.91 26.72
C LEU A 245 -13.25 4.79 26.53
N SER A 246 -14.14 4.33 25.66
CA SER A 246 -15.49 4.88 25.46
C SER A 246 -16.35 4.74 26.76
N PRO A 247 -17.34 5.64 26.99
CA PRO A 247 -17.73 6.77 26.12
C PRO A 247 -16.83 8.00 26.30
N TRP A 248 -16.55 8.71 25.19
CA TRP A 248 -15.78 9.95 25.24
C TRP A 248 -16.69 11.16 25.20
N SER A 249 -16.51 12.07 26.15
CA SER A 249 -17.09 13.40 26.09
C SER A 249 -16.27 14.31 25.16
N ASP A 250 -16.86 15.41 24.69
CA ASP A 250 -16.13 16.40 23.86
C ASP A 250 -14.89 16.93 24.58
N ALA A 251 -14.96 17.11 25.89
CA ALA A 251 -13.81 17.52 26.71
C ALA A 251 -12.71 16.45 26.77
N ALA A 252 -13.07 15.17 26.81
CA ALA A 252 -12.10 14.07 26.75
C ALA A 252 -11.44 13.98 25.38
N VAL A 253 -12.22 14.16 24.31
CA VAL A 253 -11.71 14.20 22.93
C VAL A 253 -10.73 15.35 22.72
N ALA A 254 -11.09 16.56 23.17
CA ALA A 254 -10.20 17.73 23.10
C ALA A 254 -8.89 17.46 23.83
N ARG A 255 -8.97 16.96 25.05
CA ARG A 255 -7.78 16.62 25.86
C ARG A 255 -6.92 15.53 25.24
N ASN A 256 -7.51 14.51 24.67
CA ASN A 256 -6.76 13.46 23.95
C ASN A 256 -5.99 14.05 22.77
N ARG A 257 -6.59 15.01 22.04
CA ARG A 257 -5.91 15.72 20.94
C ARG A 257 -4.73 16.54 21.44
N ASP A 258 -4.92 17.32 22.50
CA ASP A 258 -3.85 18.15 23.09
C ASP A 258 -2.68 17.28 23.52
N VAL A 259 -2.94 16.14 24.18
CA VAL A 259 -1.89 15.19 24.60
C VAL A 259 -1.15 14.61 23.39
N ALA A 260 -1.85 14.25 22.31
CA ALA A 260 -1.22 13.71 21.10
C ALA A 260 -0.32 14.76 20.43
N GLN A 261 -0.80 15.99 20.29
CA GLN A 261 -0.05 17.10 19.71
C GLN A 261 1.19 17.44 20.56
N TYR A 262 1.01 17.55 21.86
CA TYR A 262 2.11 17.79 22.80
C TYR A 262 3.22 16.74 22.72
N ALA A 263 2.84 15.44 22.63
CA ALA A 263 3.81 14.36 22.54
C ALA A 263 4.71 14.49 21.31
N PHE A 264 4.15 14.83 20.15
CA PHE A 264 4.93 15.00 18.92
C PHE A 264 5.72 16.31 18.89
N SER A 265 5.12 17.44 19.34
CA SER A 265 5.81 18.73 19.40
C SER A 265 7.08 18.65 20.25
N ARG A 266 7.04 17.88 21.34
CA ARG A 266 8.19 17.63 22.22
C ARG A 266 9.30 16.86 21.51
N VAL A 267 8.96 15.80 20.77
CA VAL A 267 9.93 15.04 19.95
C VAL A 267 10.53 15.93 18.85
N LEU A 268 9.71 16.76 18.21
CA LEU A 268 10.19 17.69 17.18
C LEU A 268 11.15 18.73 17.76
N LEU A 269 10.80 19.34 18.91
CA LEU A 269 11.69 20.28 19.59
C LEU A 269 13.04 19.66 19.95
N THR A 270 13.02 18.41 20.43
CA THR A 270 14.25 17.64 20.68
C THR A 270 15.12 17.54 19.43
N ARG A 271 14.52 17.17 18.28
CA ARG A 271 15.25 17.06 17.01
C ARG A 271 15.86 18.39 16.59
N LEU A 272 15.12 19.47 16.70
CA LEU A 272 15.59 20.83 16.37
C LEU A 272 16.73 21.27 17.28
N THR A 273 16.63 21.01 18.57
CA THR A 273 17.65 21.38 19.55
C THR A 273 18.99 20.67 19.28
N ILE A 274 18.95 19.35 19.07
CA ILE A 274 20.16 18.58 18.77
C ILE A 274 20.70 18.94 17.37
N PHE A 275 19.82 19.19 16.39
CA PHE A 275 20.22 19.63 15.07
C PHE A 275 20.93 20.98 15.08
N LYS A 276 20.45 21.93 15.89
CA LYS A 276 21.14 23.20 16.08
C LYS A 276 22.57 23.00 16.59
N ILE A 277 22.76 22.15 17.62
CA ILE A 277 24.09 21.84 18.13
C ILE A 277 24.96 21.20 17.04
N PHE A 278 24.41 20.22 16.30
CA PHE A 278 25.13 19.60 15.18
C PHE A 278 25.61 20.64 14.16
N LEU A 279 24.75 21.61 13.80
CA LEU A 279 25.11 22.69 12.87
C LEU A 279 26.13 23.66 13.48
N ASP A 280 26.11 23.90 14.79
CA ASP A 280 27.08 24.73 15.48
C ASP A 280 28.47 24.09 15.52
N GLU A 281 28.49 22.77 15.72
CA GLU A 281 29.75 22.00 15.81
C GLU A 281 30.34 21.62 14.43
N LEU A 282 29.56 21.71 13.36
CA LEU A 282 29.98 21.33 12.02
C LEU A 282 31.03 22.30 11.46
N ALA A 283 32.28 21.85 11.29
CA ALA A 283 33.40 22.66 10.82
C ALA A 283 33.17 23.22 9.40
N ASN A 284 32.54 22.43 8.50
CA ASN A 284 32.20 22.85 7.15
C ASN A 284 30.73 22.53 6.83
N LYS A 285 29.86 23.53 6.95
CA LYS A 285 28.41 23.40 6.69
C LYS A 285 28.06 23.13 5.22
N LYS A 286 28.99 23.41 4.29
CA LYS A 286 28.84 23.19 2.85
C LYS A 286 29.43 21.85 2.39
N ALA A 287 29.89 21.00 3.31
CA ALA A 287 30.34 19.66 2.96
C ALA A 287 29.17 18.85 2.38
N GLU A 288 29.37 18.21 1.22
CA GLU A 288 28.33 17.42 0.55
C GLU A 288 27.84 16.24 1.40
N ASP A 289 28.67 15.74 2.32
CA ASP A 289 28.34 14.64 3.24
C ASP A 289 27.69 15.10 4.56
N ALA A 290 27.53 16.40 4.79
CA ALA A 290 26.96 16.90 6.04
C ALA A 290 25.52 16.41 6.32
N PRO A 291 24.58 16.39 5.34
CA PRO A 291 23.26 15.78 5.56
C PRO A 291 23.34 14.27 5.83
N LEU A 292 24.26 13.54 5.21
CA LEU A 292 24.50 12.13 5.49
C LEU A 292 24.97 11.91 6.94
N ARG A 293 25.89 12.73 7.44
CA ARG A 293 26.36 12.67 8.84
C ARG A 293 25.22 12.92 9.81
N TRP A 294 24.41 13.95 9.53
CA TRP A 294 23.22 14.22 10.32
C TRP A 294 22.22 13.04 10.32
N LEU A 295 21.95 12.45 9.17
CA LEU A 295 21.11 11.27 9.10
C LEU A 295 21.68 10.11 9.93
N LEU A 296 23.00 9.85 9.80
CA LEU A 296 23.62 8.75 10.52
C LEU A 296 23.63 8.98 12.05
N LEU A 297 23.74 10.22 12.52
CA LEU A 297 23.59 10.55 13.95
C LEU A 297 22.20 10.15 14.45
N GLN A 298 21.15 10.43 13.69
CA GLN A 298 19.77 10.08 14.05
C GLN A 298 19.51 8.56 14.00
N VAL A 299 20.07 7.89 12.99
CA VAL A 299 19.81 6.47 12.74
C VAL A 299 20.61 5.56 13.66
N LEU A 300 21.84 5.98 14.05
CA LEU A 300 22.78 5.21 14.85
C LEU A 300 22.87 5.72 16.30
N THR A 301 21.92 6.51 16.75
CA THR A 301 21.97 7.17 18.07
C THR A 301 22.23 6.20 19.22
N GLN A 302 21.65 5.00 19.19
CA GLN A 302 21.84 3.97 20.23
C GLN A 302 23.25 3.35 20.25
N LYS A 303 24.13 3.72 19.31
CA LYS A 303 25.49 3.20 19.19
C LYS A 303 26.57 4.22 19.53
N LEU A 304 26.19 5.46 19.75
CA LEU A 304 27.09 6.58 19.98
C LEU A 304 27.38 6.79 21.46
N GLU A 305 26.35 6.60 22.26
CA GLU A 305 26.38 6.79 23.70
C GLU A 305 25.69 5.58 24.38
N PRO A 306 25.95 5.34 25.68
CA PRO A 306 25.25 4.30 26.41
C PRO A 306 23.73 4.50 26.48
N PHE A 307 23.26 5.72 26.15
CA PHE A 307 21.85 6.13 26.16
C PHE A 307 21.45 6.81 24.83
N ASP A 308 20.18 6.75 24.52
CA ASP A 308 19.61 7.41 23.34
C ASP A 308 19.53 8.93 23.58
N ILE A 309 20.38 9.69 22.87
CA ILE A 309 20.50 11.14 23.04
C ILE A 309 19.17 11.90 22.80
N PHE A 310 18.34 11.39 21.90
CA PHE A 310 17.04 12.04 21.62
C PHE A 310 16.01 11.69 22.70
N ASP A 311 15.98 10.45 23.20
CA ASP A 311 15.06 10.07 24.28
C ASP A 311 15.38 10.81 25.57
N ASP A 312 16.66 10.97 25.92
CA ASP A 312 17.09 11.70 27.10
C ASP A 312 16.62 13.16 27.09
N VAL A 313 16.81 13.87 25.96
CA VAL A 313 16.37 15.26 25.80
C VAL A 313 14.84 15.34 25.79
N THR A 314 14.15 14.43 25.10
CA THR A 314 12.68 14.38 25.07
C THR A 314 12.09 14.17 26.46
N ARG A 315 12.79 13.43 27.32
CA ARG A 315 12.37 13.18 28.71
C ARG A 315 12.49 14.45 29.58
N VAL A 316 13.56 15.21 29.43
CA VAL A 316 13.71 16.49 30.12
C VAL A 316 12.58 17.46 29.72
N LEU A 317 12.28 17.53 28.42
CA LEU A 317 11.20 18.37 27.87
C LEU A 317 9.79 17.92 28.30
N SER A 318 9.61 16.76 28.92
CA SER A 318 8.30 16.34 29.45
C SER A 318 7.80 17.18 30.64
N GLN A 319 8.66 18.02 31.18
CA GLN A 319 8.35 18.85 32.36
C GLN A 319 7.92 20.29 32.00
N VAL A 320 7.99 20.67 30.71
CA VAL A 320 7.67 22.04 30.29
C VAL A 320 6.27 22.14 29.69
N SER A 321 5.72 23.36 29.58
CA SER A 321 4.42 23.62 29.01
C SER A 321 4.39 23.45 27.48
N ASP A 322 3.22 23.20 26.92
CA ASP A 322 2.98 23.17 25.48
C ASP A 322 3.38 24.50 24.83
N TYR A 323 3.05 25.60 25.48
CA TYR A 323 3.42 26.95 25.05
C TYR A 323 4.95 27.14 24.92
N TYR A 324 5.72 26.69 25.92
CA TYR A 324 7.18 26.72 25.87
C TYR A 324 7.73 25.92 24.66
N ILE A 325 7.14 24.73 24.40
CA ILE A 325 7.55 23.90 23.28
C ILE A 325 7.27 24.61 21.95
N ASP A 326 6.10 25.19 21.76
CA ASP A 326 5.71 25.86 20.53
C ASP A 326 6.57 27.11 20.25
N ASP A 327 6.84 27.91 21.28
CA ASP A 327 7.68 29.09 21.19
C ASP A 327 9.13 28.73 20.81
N MET A 328 9.73 27.81 21.55
CA MET A 328 11.07 27.33 21.29
C MET A 328 11.21 26.64 19.94
N THR A 329 10.19 25.88 19.52
CA THR A 329 10.17 25.25 18.20
C THR A 329 10.21 26.29 17.09
N SER A 330 9.42 27.34 17.21
CA SER A 330 9.36 28.44 16.25
C SER A 330 10.68 29.20 16.16
N ASP A 331 11.28 29.50 17.29
CA ASP A 331 12.57 30.21 17.38
C ASP A 331 13.70 29.38 16.77
N LEU A 332 13.77 28.10 17.13
CA LEU A 332 14.78 27.20 16.58
C LEU A 332 14.63 26.99 15.08
N LEU A 333 13.42 26.89 14.56
CA LEU A 333 13.19 26.80 13.12
C LEU A 333 13.70 28.03 12.37
N LEU A 334 13.49 29.22 12.90
CA LEU A 334 14.01 30.47 12.33
C LEU A 334 15.53 30.53 12.39
N ASP A 335 16.14 30.20 13.53
CA ASP A 335 17.60 30.18 13.71
C ASP A 335 18.24 29.13 12.76
N ILE A 336 17.71 27.94 12.69
CA ILE A 336 18.19 26.88 11.79
C ILE A 336 18.11 27.31 10.32
N LYS A 337 16.98 27.91 9.90
CA LYS A 337 16.84 28.42 8.53
C LYS A 337 17.87 29.51 8.20
N ALA A 338 18.10 30.43 9.13
CA ALA A 338 19.12 31.45 8.96
C ALA A 338 20.53 30.86 8.81
N ARG A 339 20.81 29.75 9.51
CA ARG A 339 22.12 29.04 9.46
C ARG A 339 22.34 28.24 8.19
N LEU A 340 21.28 27.80 7.53
CA LEU A 340 21.29 26.99 6.31
C LEU A 340 21.30 27.82 5.01
N ASP A 341 21.70 29.09 5.06
CA ASP A 341 21.89 30.01 3.92
C ASP A 341 20.61 30.35 3.11
N GLY A 342 19.46 30.49 3.79
CA GLY A 342 18.34 31.19 3.17
C GLY A 342 16.96 30.54 3.23
N SER A 343 15.98 31.32 2.79
CA SER A 343 14.54 30.97 2.80
C SER A 343 14.15 29.80 1.88
N GLU A 344 15.06 29.33 1.01
CA GLU A 344 14.80 28.24 0.06
C GLU A 344 15.15 26.84 0.62
N THR A 345 15.83 26.75 1.76
CA THR A 345 16.20 25.45 2.34
C THR A 345 14.99 24.83 3.07
N ALA A 346 14.34 23.87 2.44
CA ALA A 346 13.27 23.11 3.07
C ALA A 346 13.83 22.09 4.07
N LEU A 347 13.19 21.99 5.24
CA LEU A 347 13.42 20.91 6.20
C LEU A 347 12.35 19.83 6.02
N PHE A 348 12.76 18.58 6.04
CA PHE A 348 11.85 17.45 5.94
C PHE A 348 11.71 16.75 7.29
N CYS A 349 10.48 16.53 7.73
CA CYS A 349 10.18 15.74 8.92
C CYS A 349 9.54 14.42 8.49
N VAL A 350 10.26 13.32 8.64
CA VAL A 350 9.82 12.01 8.20
C VAL A 350 9.47 11.16 9.41
N LEU A 351 8.19 10.81 9.54
CA LEU A 351 7.73 9.77 10.44
C LEU A 351 7.68 8.46 9.67
N ASP A 352 8.44 7.47 10.12
CA ASP A 352 8.45 6.13 9.50
C ASP A 352 7.79 5.09 10.42
N SER A 353 7.33 3.98 9.86
CA SER A 353 6.57 2.94 10.56
C SER A 353 5.28 3.47 11.19
N CYS A 354 4.59 4.38 10.49
CA CYS A 354 3.36 5.04 10.94
C CYS A 354 2.20 4.08 11.19
N GLU A 355 2.26 2.83 10.70
CA GLU A 355 1.27 1.80 11.02
C GLU A 355 1.12 1.55 12.51
N SER A 356 2.18 1.71 13.29
CA SER A 356 2.14 1.60 14.75
C SER A 356 1.26 2.68 15.35
N ALA A 357 1.48 3.95 14.99
CA ALA A 357 0.65 5.06 15.44
C ALA A 357 -0.77 5.04 14.87
N SER A 358 -0.95 4.60 13.60
CA SER A 358 -2.27 4.54 12.95
C SER A 358 -3.22 3.51 13.57
N ARG A 359 -2.68 2.48 14.23
CA ARG A 359 -3.45 1.42 14.89
C ARG A 359 -3.66 1.65 16.38
N LEU A 360 -2.96 2.62 16.95
CA LEU A 360 -3.15 2.99 18.33
C LEU A 360 -4.51 3.67 18.51
N TYR A 361 -5.21 3.27 19.55
CA TYR A 361 -6.51 3.78 19.97
C TYR A 361 -7.65 3.59 18.94
N THR A 362 -8.84 3.43 19.47
CA THR A 362 -10.03 3.21 18.64
C THR A 362 -10.51 4.52 18.01
N SER A 363 -11.20 4.40 16.87
CA SER A 363 -11.90 5.53 16.25
C SER A 363 -12.88 6.16 17.23
N GLY A 364 -12.83 7.48 17.39
CA GLY A 364 -13.67 8.23 18.33
C GLY A 364 -12.91 8.81 19.51
N ALA A 365 -11.81 8.23 19.96
CA ALA A 365 -11.00 8.80 21.05
C ALA A 365 -10.47 10.22 20.76
N PHE A 366 -10.35 10.56 19.47
CA PHE A 366 -9.91 11.86 18.94
C PHE A 366 -11.02 12.61 18.19
N GLY A 367 -12.27 12.09 18.22
CA GLY A 367 -13.44 12.61 17.51
C GLY A 367 -13.71 11.90 16.19
N ALA A 368 -14.92 12.18 15.64
CA ALA A 368 -15.34 11.58 14.39
C ALA A 368 -14.46 12.07 13.22
N GLY A 369 -14.10 11.15 12.32
CA GLY A 369 -13.35 11.45 11.09
C GLY A 369 -11.87 11.75 11.28
N THR A 370 -11.29 11.55 12.49
CA THR A 370 -9.85 11.74 12.72
C THR A 370 -9.20 10.52 13.38
N THR A 371 -7.88 10.45 13.34
CA THR A 371 -7.09 9.36 13.92
C THR A 371 -6.01 9.93 14.83
N PHE A 372 -5.45 9.07 15.68
CA PHE A 372 -4.32 9.43 16.51
C PHE A 372 -3.15 9.99 15.68
N LEU A 373 -2.75 9.31 14.62
CA LEU A 373 -1.67 9.77 13.74
C LEU A 373 -1.95 11.16 13.14
N ARG A 374 -3.21 11.44 12.80
CA ARG A 374 -3.61 12.76 12.26
C ARG A 374 -3.44 13.86 13.29
N GLU A 375 -3.90 13.62 14.51
CA GLU A 375 -3.77 14.60 15.61
C GLU A 375 -2.32 14.78 16.06
N LEU A 376 -1.53 13.70 16.02
CA LEU A 376 -0.12 13.72 16.36
C LEU A 376 0.65 14.79 15.56
N VAL A 377 0.44 14.87 14.25
CA VAL A 377 1.21 15.76 13.36
C VAL A 377 0.56 17.14 13.16
N ARG A 378 -0.62 17.35 13.69
CA ARG A 378 -1.45 18.54 13.40
C ARG A 378 -0.79 19.85 13.81
N SER A 379 -0.18 19.91 14.99
CA SER A 379 0.52 21.10 15.48
C SER A 379 1.69 21.49 14.57
N SER A 380 2.39 20.51 14.03
CA SER A 380 3.60 20.74 13.22
C SER A 380 3.33 21.16 11.78
N GLU A 381 2.10 21.00 11.30
CA GLU A 381 1.69 21.44 9.94
C GLU A 381 1.68 22.97 9.80
N GLY A 382 1.54 23.69 10.91
CA GLY A 382 1.56 25.16 10.96
C GLY A 382 2.93 25.78 10.73
N HIS A 383 4.01 25.03 10.94
CA HIS A 383 5.37 25.59 10.87
C HIS A 383 5.81 25.75 9.40
N ASP A 384 6.05 27.00 9.02
CA ASP A 384 6.52 27.33 7.66
C ASP A 384 7.92 26.76 7.40
N GLY A 385 8.08 26.15 6.21
CA GLY A 385 9.33 25.55 5.77
C GLY A 385 9.58 24.14 6.31
N LEU A 386 8.64 23.53 7.07
CA LEU A 386 8.69 22.13 7.45
C LEU A 386 7.77 21.31 6.54
N THR A 387 8.33 20.30 5.89
CA THR A 387 7.58 19.37 5.02
C THR A 387 7.47 18.02 5.70
N ILE A 388 6.24 17.55 5.92
CA ILE A 388 5.98 16.30 6.64
C ILE A 388 5.81 15.15 5.65
N ILE A 389 6.49 14.03 5.91
CA ILE A 389 6.39 12.79 5.16
C ILE A 389 6.00 11.69 6.16
N LEU A 390 4.81 11.11 6.01
CA LEU A 390 4.33 10.00 6.81
C LEU A 390 4.51 8.70 6.03
N SER A 391 5.33 7.79 6.51
CA SER A 391 5.65 6.54 5.84
C SER A 391 5.15 5.33 6.62
N GLY A 392 4.47 4.42 5.93
CA GLY A 392 3.96 3.20 6.56
C GLY A 392 3.36 2.19 5.59
N SER A 393 3.02 1.02 6.11
CA SER A 393 2.26 0.02 5.36
C SER A 393 0.74 0.22 5.53
N TYR A 394 0.34 0.85 6.62
CA TYR A 394 -1.04 1.20 6.93
C TYR A 394 -1.12 2.63 7.47
N ILE A 395 -1.83 3.50 6.75
CA ILE A 395 -2.20 4.85 7.18
C ILE A 395 -3.66 5.04 6.80
N ASN A 396 -4.54 5.34 7.76
CA ASN A 396 -5.90 5.73 7.39
C ASN A 396 -5.84 7.06 6.63
N LEU A 397 -6.21 7.03 5.35
CA LEU A 397 -6.06 8.16 4.43
C LEU A 397 -7.17 9.21 4.59
N GLU A 398 -8.35 8.79 5.04
CA GLU A 398 -9.54 9.63 5.11
C GLU A 398 -9.33 10.94 5.91
N PRO A 399 -8.74 10.92 7.13
CA PRO A 399 -8.53 12.13 7.92
C PRO A 399 -7.56 13.14 7.32
N PHE A 400 -6.77 12.72 6.31
CA PHE A 400 -5.80 13.57 5.64
C PHE A 400 -6.33 14.18 4.33
N GLN A 401 -7.48 13.71 3.84
CA GLN A 401 -8.12 14.21 2.61
C GLN A 401 -9.03 15.41 2.88
N ASP A 402 -9.67 15.47 4.05
CA ASP A 402 -10.69 16.48 4.39
C ASP A 402 -10.13 17.72 5.11
N SER A 403 -8.85 17.79 5.39
CA SER A 403 -8.27 18.90 6.13
C SER A 403 -8.11 20.16 5.25
N GLY A 404 -8.95 21.16 5.49
CA GLY A 404 -9.03 22.43 4.72
C GLY A 404 -7.78 23.33 4.76
N THR A 405 -6.66 22.94 5.36
CA THR A 405 -5.50 23.82 5.55
C THR A 405 -4.24 23.39 4.81
N ARG A 406 -3.94 22.09 4.66
CA ARG A 406 -2.81 21.61 3.84
C ARG A 406 -3.14 20.22 3.30
N HIS A 407 -2.99 20.03 1.99
CA HIS A 407 -3.28 18.75 1.34
C HIS A 407 -2.08 17.81 1.43
N TYR A 408 -2.33 16.60 1.93
CA TYR A 408 -1.40 15.50 1.81
C TYR A 408 -1.58 14.82 0.46
N THR A 409 -0.48 14.55 -0.21
CA THR A 409 -0.48 13.77 -1.45
C THR A 409 -0.09 12.33 -1.14
N VAL A 410 -0.89 11.38 -1.61
CA VAL A 410 -0.54 9.95 -1.52
C VAL A 410 0.54 9.64 -2.55
N TYR A 411 1.63 9.03 -2.09
CA TYR A 411 2.71 8.54 -2.93
C TYR A 411 3.04 7.09 -2.55
N SER A 412 3.23 6.22 -3.53
CA SER A 412 3.41 4.79 -3.28
C SER A 412 4.52 4.13 -4.11
N ASN A 413 5.18 4.88 -5.01
CA ASN A 413 6.25 4.31 -5.80
C ASN A 413 7.50 4.05 -4.94
N THR A 414 7.88 2.78 -4.85
CA THR A 414 9.07 2.32 -4.11
C THR A 414 10.10 1.65 -5.03
N GLY A 415 9.79 1.50 -6.33
CA GLY A 415 10.67 0.82 -7.26
C GLY A 415 10.84 -0.66 -6.90
N ALA A 416 9.82 -1.50 -7.10
CA ALA A 416 9.94 -2.93 -6.81
C ALA A 416 10.92 -3.64 -7.74
N LEU A 417 11.52 -4.75 -7.29
CA LEU A 417 12.36 -5.64 -8.10
C LEU A 417 11.50 -6.43 -9.10
N LEU A 418 10.95 -5.72 -10.09
CA LEU A 418 10.14 -6.28 -11.18
C LEU A 418 10.97 -6.72 -12.39
N ASP A 419 12.24 -6.31 -12.41
CA ASP A 419 13.20 -6.66 -13.44
C ASP A 419 14.31 -7.56 -12.88
N ARG A 420 14.60 -8.63 -13.63
CA ARG A 420 15.63 -9.59 -13.26
C ARG A 420 17.02 -8.97 -13.15
N ASP A 421 17.33 -8.05 -14.05
CA ASP A 421 18.65 -7.43 -14.07
C ASP A 421 18.80 -6.43 -12.93
N ALA A 422 17.74 -5.78 -12.49
CA ALA A 422 17.74 -4.94 -11.29
C ALA A 422 18.04 -5.75 -10.03
N GLN A 423 17.36 -6.89 -9.83
CA GLN A 423 17.65 -7.78 -8.70
C GLN A 423 19.07 -8.34 -8.77
N ARG A 424 19.51 -8.73 -9.96
CA ARG A 424 20.86 -9.22 -10.16
C ARG A 424 21.92 -8.17 -9.78
N ARG A 425 21.78 -6.93 -10.26
CA ARG A 425 22.68 -5.82 -9.89
C ARG A 425 22.67 -5.58 -8.38
N TYR A 426 21.51 -5.62 -7.75
CA TYR A 426 21.41 -5.48 -6.30
C TYR A 426 22.20 -6.56 -5.56
N ILE A 427 21.97 -7.84 -5.86
CA ILE A 427 22.66 -8.96 -5.20
C ILE A 427 24.17 -8.93 -5.48
N GLN A 428 24.57 -8.61 -6.71
CA GLN A 428 25.99 -8.60 -7.11
C GLN A 428 26.87 -7.60 -6.34
N ARG A 429 26.29 -6.56 -5.74
CA ARG A 429 27.03 -5.63 -4.86
C ARG A 429 27.60 -6.31 -3.62
N TYR A 430 26.94 -7.36 -3.18
CA TYR A 430 27.27 -8.11 -1.96
C TYR A 430 27.93 -9.45 -2.25
N LEU A 431 28.06 -9.86 -3.51
CA LEU A 431 28.66 -11.15 -3.88
C LEU A 431 30.13 -10.98 -4.28
N PRO A 432 31.04 -11.83 -3.78
CA PRO A 432 32.41 -11.90 -4.28
C PRO A 432 32.39 -12.11 -5.80
N PRO A 433 33.19 -11.34 -6.58
CA PRO A 433 33.21 -11.42 -8.05
C PRO A 433 33.50 -12.87 -8.55
N THR A 434 34.36 -13.60 -7.86
CA THR A 434 34.69 -14.99 -8.18
C THR A 434 33.48 -15.90 -8.02
N LEU A 435 32.71 -15.76 -6.93
CA LEU A 435 31.47 -16.49 -6.71
C LEU A 435 30.40 -16.09 -7.73
N ALA A 436 30.20 -14.81 -7.98
CA ALA A 436 29.20 -14.33 -8.94
C ALA A 436 29.39 -14.86 -10.37
N GLN A 437 30.65 -15.09 -10.77
CA GLN A 437 30.99 -15.63 -12.09
C GLN A 437 30.95 -17.17 -12.15
N SER A 438 30.99 -17.85 -11.03
CA SER A 438 30.96 -19.32 -10.93
C SER A 438 29.61 -19.90 -11.39
N THR A 439 29.57 -21.20 -11.64
CA THR A 439 28.33 -21.94 -11.93
C THR A 439 27.34 -21.85 -10.78
N VAL A 440 27.82 -21.97 -9.55
CA VAL A 440 27.03 -21.85 -8.32
C VAL A 440 26.43 -20.44 -8.19
N GLY A 441 27.21 -19.39 -8.39
CA GLY A 441 26.72 -18.03 -8.31
C GLY A 441 25.69 -17.69 -9.41
N LYS A 442 25.89 -18.18 -10.62
CA LYS A 442 24.92 -18.01 -11.71
C LYS A 442 23.59 -18.70 -11.41
N GLU A 443 23.63 -19.92 -10.87
CA GLU A 443 22.43 -20.65 -10.46
C GLU A 443 21.76 -19.99 -9.25
N LEU A 444 22.54 -19.50 -8.28
CA LEU A 444 22.04 -18.73 -7.14
C LEU A 444 21.24 -17.50 -7.61
N LEU A 445 21.82 -16.67 -8.49
CA LEU A 445 21.15 -15.48 -9.03
C LEU A 445 19.87 -15.84 -9.81
N LYS A 446 19.90 -16.93 -10.55
CA LYS A 446 18.71 -17.43 -11.28
C LYS A 446 17.61 -17.85 -10.30
N ARG A 447 17.95 -18.62 -9.26
CA ARG A 447 16.99 -19.08 -8.24
C ARG A 447 16.49 -17.97 -7.34
N CYS A 448 17.33 -16.99 -6.98
CA CYS A 448 16.89 -15.79 -6.29
C CYS A 448 15.82 -15.04 -7.08
N TRP A 449 15.98 -14.90 -8.39
CA TRP A 449 14.94 -14.32 -9.24
C TRP A 449 13.65 -15.15 -9.26
N GLN A 450 13.74 -16.45 -9.30
CA GLN A 450 12.57 -17.32 -9.29
C GLN A 450 11.74 -17.17 -8.01
N TRP A 451 12.40 -17.08 -6.85
CA TRP A 451 11.74 -17.19 -5.57
C TRP A 451 11.61 -15.87 -4.78
N LEU A 452 12.56 -14.95 -4.91
CA LEU A 452 12.65 -13.73 -4.12
C LEU A 452 12.38 -12.44 -4.92
N ARG A 453 11.77 -12.56 -6.09
CA ARG A 453 11.36 -11.38 -6.88
C ARG A 453 10.25 -10.61 -6.19
N GLY A 454 10.15 -9.31 -6.50
CA GLY A 454 9.13 -8.40 -5.98
C GLY A 454 9.71 -7.40 -5.01
N ARG A 455 9.40 -7.53 -3.73
CA ARG A 455 9.90 -6.62 -2.69
C ARG A 455 11.38 -6.78 -2.44
N PHE A 456 12.06 -5.65 -2.20
CA PHE A 456 13.47 -5.65 -1.82
C PHE A 456 13.75 -6.45 -0.54
N GLY A 457 12.85 -6.40 0.43
CA GLY A 457 13.01 -6.99 1.75
C GLY A 457 13.33 -8.47 1.74
N PHE A 458 12.70 -9.27 0.85
CA PHE A 458 13.01 -10.69 0.73
C PHE A 458 14.44 -10.93 0.26
N THR A 459 14.84 -10.20 -0.78
CA THR A 459 16.21 -10.31 -1.33
C THR A 459 17.25 -9.78 -0.35
N ALA A 460 16.99 -8.65 0.31
CA ALA A 460 17.91 -8.05 1.29
C ALA A 460 18.10 -8.96 2.53
N SER A 461 17.01 -9.55 3.02
CA SER A 461 17.08 -10.50 4.14
C SER A 461 17.93 -11.74 3.79
N PHE A 462 17.75 -12.27 2.56
CA PHE A 462 18.57 -13.38 2.11
C PHE A 462 20.04 -13.00 1.93
N VAL A 463 20.35 -11.82 1.40
CA VAL A 463 21.71 -11.30 1.30
C VAL A 463 22.35 -11.16 2.68
N THR A 464 21.62 -10.68 3.68
CA THR A 464 22.11 -10.62 5.07
C THR A 464 22.48 -12.01 5.58
N CYS A 465 21.65 -13.03 5.30
CA CYS A 465 21.95 -14.42 5.66
C CYS A 465 23.23 -14.93 4.94
N LEU A 466 23.39 -14.65 3.65
CA LEU A 466 24.57 -15.04 2.87
C LEU A 466 25.88 -14.45 3.44
N LEU A 467 25.85 -13.18 3.81
CA LEU A 467 27.00 -12.49 4.43
C LEU A 467 27.34 -13.11 5.79
N THR A 468 26.32 -13.40 6.62
CA THR A 468 26.51 -13.95 7.96
C THR A 468 27.19 -15.32 7.94
N ILE A 469 26.84 -16.18 6.97
CA ILE A 469 27.44 -17.51 6.82
C ILE A 469 28.65 -17.50 5.85
N LYS A 470 29.19 -16.35 5.51
CA LYS A 470 30.40 -16.18 4.67
C LYS A 470 30.31 -16.89 3.31
N PHE A 471 29.11 -16.95 2.74
CA PHE A 471 28.79 -17.62 1.45
C PHE A 471 29.03 -19.13 1.45
N GLU A 472 29.07 -19.78 2.61
CA GLU A 472 29.12 -21.24 2.70
C GLU A 472 27.81 -21.85 2.20
N HIS A 473 27.87 -22.86 1.35
CA HIS A 473 26.71 -23.57 0.80
C HIS A 473 25.55 -22.68 0.35
N PRO A 474 25.75 -21.66 -0.54
CA PRO A 474 24.78 -20.61 -0.81
C PRO A 474 23.47 -21.11 -1.41
N LEU A 475 23.48 -22.23 -2.17
CA LEU A 475 22.26 -22.81 -2.71
C LEU A 475 21.45 -23.52 -1.63
N LEU A 476 22.10 -24.25 -0.74
CA LEU A 476 21.45 -24.92 0.38
C LEU A 476 20.86 -23.89 1.38
N LEU A 477 21.58 -22.77 1.60
CA LEU A 477 21.05 -21.66 2.40
C LEU A 477 19.80 -21.06 1.74
N LEU A 478 19.78 -20.91 0.40
CA LEU A 478 18.60 -20.42 -0.30
C LEU A 478 17.42 -21.37 -0.12
N ASP A 479 17.64 -22.69 -0.19
CA ASP A 479 16.59 -23.67 0.03
C ASP A 479 16.03 -23.62 1.45
N PHE A 480 16.89 -23.46 2.45
CA PHE A 480 16.48 -23.26 3.83
C PHE A 480 15.69 -21.96 4.02
N PHE A 481 16.16 -20.86 3.41
CA PHE A 481 15.47 -19.56 3.46
C PHE A 481 14.08 -19.66 2.84
N ILE A 482 13.97 -20.28 1.66
CA ILE A 482 12.68 -20.51 0.97
C ILE A 482 11.76 -21.37 1.86
N ALA A 483 12.26 -22.46 2.43
CA ALA A 483 11.47 -23.32 3.30
C ALA A 483 10.91 -22.56 4.50
N THR A 484 11.72 -21.71 5.12
CA THR A 484 11.33 -20.95 6.30
C THR A 484 10.33 -19.83 5.96
N VAL A 485 10.64 -19.01 4.94
CA VAL A 485 9.81 -17.85 4.56
C VAL A 485 8.48 -18.30 3.96
N MET A 486 8.49 -19.34 3.13
CA MET A 486 7.30 -19.78 2.38
C MET A 486 6.53 -20.91 3.06
N CYS A 487 7.01 -21.43 4.19
CA CYS A 487 6.43 -22.59 4.88
C CYS A 487 6.19 -23.79 3.95
N ILE A 488 7.17 -24.10 3.10
CA ILE A 488 7.16 -25.24 2.18
C ILE A 488 8.39 -26.11 2.41
N GLU A 489 8.26 -27.40 2.07
CA GLU A 489 9.42 -28.28 1.99
C GLU A 489 10.15 -28.02 0.65
N PRO A 490 11.45 -27.74 0.67
CA PRO A 490 12.21 -27.56 -0.57
C PRO A 490 12.20 -28.85 -1.39
N PRO A 491 11.93 -28.79 -2.69
CA PRO A 491 11.73 -29.98 -3.50
C PRO A 491 13.00 -30.83 -3.72
N HIS A 492 14.16 -30.35 -3.31
CA HIS A 492 15.46 -30.99 -3.60
C HIS A 492 16.39 -31.12 -2.40
N VAL A 493 15.93 -30.83 -1.20
CA VAL A 493 16.76 -30.84 0.00
C VAL A 493 16.29 -31.95 0.94
N SER A 494 17.19 -32.89 1.25
CA SER A 494 16.89 -33.91 2.26
C SER A 494 16.86 -33.28 3.66
N GLN A 495 16.13 -33.89 4.58
CA GLN A 495 16.17 -33.43 5.98
C GLN A 495 17.58 -33.52 6.58
N SER A 496 18.41 -34.45 6.09
CA SER A 496 19.82 -34.57 6.51
C SER A 496 20.65 -33.36 6.04
N ASP A 497 20.38 -32.82 4.82
CA ASP A 497 21.07 -31.62 4.33
C ASP A 497 20.64 -30.36 5.11
N LEU A 498 19.39 -30.28 5.51
CA LEU A 498 18.90 -29.20 6.38
C LEU A 498 19.49 -29.31 7.82
N GLN A 499 19.78 -30.53 8.29
CA GLN A 499 20.45 -30.75 9.55
C GLN A 499 21.95 -30.45 9.47
N ALA A 500 22.60 -30.64 8.31
CA ALA A 500 23.99 -30.26 8.09
C ALA A 500 24.23 -28.73 8.13
N LEU A 501 23.20 -27.91 7.97
CA LEU A 501 23.20 -26.49 8.27
C LEU A 501 23.04 -26.23 9.80
N GLN A 502 23.63 -27.06 10.66
CA GLN A 502 23.40 -27.00 12.12
C GLN A 502 23.79 -25.67 12.77
N THR A 503 24.73 -24.94 12.22
CA THR A 503 25.20 -23.66 12.76
C THR A 503 24.33 -22.45 12.38
N PRO A 504 23.64 -22.38 11.21
CA PRO A 504 22.94 -21.17 10.80
C PRO A 504 21.55 -20.98 11.40
N ARG A 505 20.92 -22.00 11.97
CA ARG A 505 19.55 -21.87 12.50
C ARG A 505 19.44 -20.83 13.61
N ASP A 506 20.44 -20.76 14.47
CA ASP A 506 20.45 -19.85 15.63
C ASP A 506 21.06 -18.48 15.31
N THR A 507 21.85 -18.40 14.23
CA THR A 507 22.56 -17.17 13.82
C THR A 507 21.88 -16.43 12.67
N VAL A 508 21.08 -17.14 11.82
CA VAL A 508 20.41 -16.53 10.69
C VAL A 508 19.06 -15.99 11.12
N PHE A 509 18.98 -14.69 11.31
CA PHE A 509 17.73 -14.01 11.60
C PHE A 509 16.91 -13.84 10.32
N ILE A 510 15.79 -14.55 10.21
CA ILE A 510 14.84 -14.39 9.11
C ILE A 510 13.70 -13.51 9.61
N SER A 511 13.67 -12.26 9.12
CA SER A 511 12.67 -11.26 9.50
C SER A 511 11.24 -11.61 9.03
N TYR A 512 11.12 -12.51 8.07
CA TYR A 512 9.86 -12.87 7.43
C TYR A 512 9.49 -14.30 7.80
N LYS A 513 8.52 -14.48 8.69
CA LYS A 513 7.91 -15.78 8.94
C LYS A 513 6.53 -15.80 8.27
N GLY A 514 6.40 -16.52 7.19
CA GLY A 514 5.32 -16.44 6.23
C GLY A 514 3.88 -16.52 6.75
N ARG A 515 3.62 -17.05 7.95
CA ARG A 515 2.26 -17.13 8.52
C ARG A 515 1.88 -15.94 9.39
N GLU A 516 2.85 -15.36 10.08
CA GLU A 516 2.58 -14.36 11.11
C GLU A 516 2.32 -12.95 10.54
N HIS A 517 2.68 -12.74 9.26
CA HIS A 517 2.63 -11.41 8.64
C HIS A 517 1.32 -11.07 7.91
N PHE A 518 0.47 -12.07 7.62
CA PHE A 518 -0.77 -11.83 6.89
C PHE A 518 -1.96 -11.85 7.85
N GLY A 519 -2.30 -10.75 8.46
CA GLY A 519 -3.45 -10.61 9.37
C GLY A 519 -4.81 -10.62 8.65
N LEU A 520 -4.98 -11.48 7.64
CA LEU A 520 -6.20 -11.54 6.80
C LEU A 520 -7.45 -12.06 7.52
N SER A 521 -7.30 -12.68 8.69
CA SER A 521 -8.43 -13.33 9.40
C SER A 521 -9.52 -12.35 9.83
N GLY A 522 -9.20 -11.07 9.98
CA GLY A 522 -10.15 -10.01 10.36
C GLY A 522 -10.71 -9.21 9.18
N ASP A 523 -10.15 -9.35 7.97
CA ASP A 523 -10.55 -8.60 6.78
C ASP A 523 -11.09 -9.55 5.69
N ARG A 524 -12.41 -9.70 5.68
CA ARG A 524 -13.11 -10.58 4.73
C ARG A 524 -12.86 -10.18 3.28
N GLN A 525 -12.81 -8.87 2.98
CA GLN A 525 -12.60 -8.37 1.62
C GLN A 525 -11.18 -8.68 1.11
N ALA A 526 -10.17 -8.43 1.93
CA ALA A 526 -8.78 -8.76 1.59
C ALA A 526 -8.59 -10.28 1.44
N LEU A 527 -9.21 -11.08 2.30
CA LEU A 527 -9.16 -12.54 2.22
C LEU A 527 -9.76 -13.07 0.92
N LEU A 528 -10.93 -12.57 0.52
CA LEU A 528 -11.59 -12.95 -0.74
C LEU A 528 -10.77 -12.55 -1.96
N ALA A 529 -10.21 -11.35 -1.96
CA ALA A 529 -9.34 -10.88 -3.04
C ALA A 529 -8.05 -11.71 -3.14
N ALA A 530 -7.44 -12.08 -2.01
CA ALA A 530 -6.26 -12.95 -1.98
C ALA A 530 -6.58 -14.36 -2.50
N ARG A 531 -7.71 -14.94 -2.11
CA ARG A 531 -8.22 -16.21 -2.65
C ARG A 531 -8.40 -16.15 -4.15
N PHE A 532 -9.08 -15.12 -4.63
CA PHE A 532 -9.27 -14.91 -6.07
C PHE A 532 -7.93 -14.83 -6.82
N ALA A 533 -6.97 -14.06 -6.29
CA ALA A 533 -5.65 -13.95 -6.92
C ALA A 533 -4.95 -15.30 -7.02
N LEU A 534 -4.94 -16.08 -5.95
CA LEU A 534 -4.31 -17.40 -5.95
C LEU A 534 -4.96 -18.33 -6.98
N PHE A 535 -6.31 -18.38 -7.02
CA PHE A 535 -7.03 -19.17 -8.00
C PHE A 535 -6.77 -18.72 -9.42
N LYS A 536 -6.79 -17.41 -9.66
CA LYS A 536 -6.49 -16.87 -10.97
C LYS A 536 -5.10 -17.31 -11.43
N ILE A 537 -4.08 -17.19 -10.60
CA ILE A 537 -2.71 -17.64 -10.91
C ILE A 537 -2.66 -19.14 -11.21
N ILE A 538 -3.29 -19.96 -10.37
CA ILE A 538 -3.29 -21.42 -10.54
C ILE A 538 -3.97 -21.82 -11.85
N LEU A 539 -5.12 -21.26 -12.15
CA LEU A 539 -5.92 -21.62 -13.30
C LEU A 539 -5.38 -21.04 -14.61
N THR A 540 -4.93 -19.77 -14.59
CA THR A 540 -4.48 -19.09 -15.80
C THR A 540 -3.02 -19.35 -16.14
N GLY A 541 -2.22 -19.72 -15.17
CA GLY A 541 -0.76 -19.71 -15.33
C GLY A 541 -0.19 -18.29 -15.46
N GLU A 542 -0.99 -17.24 -15.23
CA GLU A 542 -0.48 -15.87 -15.10
C GLU A 542 0.45 -15.80 -13.90
N ASP A 543 1.52 -15.04 -14.01
CA ASP A 543 2.49 -14.88 -12.92
C ASP A 543 2.16 -13.71 -12.00
N CYS A 544 1.06 -13.01 -12.27
CA CYS A 544 0.61 -11.87 -11.48
C CYS A 544 -0.89 -11.60 -11.62
N VAL A 545 -1.47 -10.99 -10.58
CA VAL A 545 -2.84 -10.46 -10.62
C VAL A 545 -2.82 -9.01 -10.17
N ARG A 546 -3.52 -8.14 -10.89
CA ARG A 546 -3.63 -6.71 -10.61
C ARG A 546 -5.00 -6.40 -10.02
N PHE A 547 -5.02 -5.52 -9.04
CA PHE A 547 -6.21 -5.02 -8.39
C PHE A 547 -6.25 -3.50 -8.47
N THR A 548 -7.44 -2.97 -8.71
CA THR A 548 -7.71 -1.53 -8.71
C THR A 548 -8.92 -1.23 -7.83
N GLY A 549 -9.04 0.01 -7.36
CA GLY A 549 -10.17 0.43 -6.52
C GLY A 549 -10.08 -0.01 -5.07
N SER A 550 -11.24 -0.21 -4.41
CA SER A 550 -11.33 -0.41 -2.95
C SER A 550 -10.60 -1.65 -2.42
N CYS A 551 -10.36 -2.66 -3.24
CA CYS A 551 -9.67 -3.88 -2.81
C CYS A 551 -8.14 -3.76 -2.79
N SER A 552 -7.56 -2.76 -3.47
CA SER A 552 -6.10 -2.61 -3.59
C SER A 552 -5.47 -2.29 -2.23
N TYR A 553 -6.02 -1.33 -1.52
CA TYR A 553 -5.47 -0.85 -0.26
C TYR A 553 -5.46 -1.92 0.84
N PRO A 554 -6.55 -2.63 1.14
CA PRO A 554 -6.55 -3.72 2.12
C PRO A 554 -5.50 -4.81 1.84
N LEU A 555 -5.32 -5.20 0.59
CA LEU A 555 -4.29 -6.19 0.21
C LEU A 555 -2.87 -5.71 0.49
N VAL A 556 -2.59 -4.43 0.29
CA VAL A 556 -1.29 -3.82 0.58
C VAL A 556 -1.05 -3.70 2.09
N VAL A 557 -2.06 -3.30 2.85
CA VAL A 557 -2.04 -3.22 4.33
C VAL A 557 -1.69 -4.56 4.96
N HIS A 558 -2.29 -5.63 4.45
CA HIS A 558 -2.01 -6.99 4.92
C HIS A 558 -0.75 -7.62 4.33
N GLY A 559 0.02 -6.87 3.55
CA GLY A 559 1.26 -7.34 2.97
C GLY A 559 1.10 -8.39 1.86
N VAL A 560 -0.11 -8.61 1.36
CA VAL A 560 -0.41 -9.59 0.28
C VAL A 560 -0.06 -9.03 -1.10
N ALA A 561 -0.27 -7.74 -1.30
CA ALA A 561 0.07 -7.04 -2.53
C ALA A 561 1.02 -5.87 -2.26
N HIS A 562 1.54 -5.26 -3.31
CA HIS A 562 2.20 -3.95 -3.23
C HIS A 562 1.73 -3.06 -4.39
N PHE A 563 1.78 -1.74 -4.18
CA PHE A 563 1.44 -0.78 -5.21
C PHE A 563 2.51 -0.71 -6.30
N THR A 564 2.06 -0.55 -7.53
CA THR A 564 2.93 -0.42 -8.72
C THR A 564 2.88 0.96 -9.37
N ASP A 565 1.85 1.74 -9.06
CA ASP A 565 1.71 3.13 -9.51
C ASP A 565 2.08 4.12 -8.40
N SER A 566 2.34 5.36 -8.76
CA SER A 566 2.73 6.40 -7.79
C SER A 566 1.58 6.89 -6.90
N ALA A 567 0.34 6.71 -7.34
CA ALA A 567 -0.84 7.22 -6.63
C ALA A 567 -1.53 6.18 -5.72
N GLY A 568 -0.98 4.96 -5.60
CA GLY A 568 -1.55 3.90 -4.76
C GLY A 568 -2.91 3.38 -5.24
N ARG A 569 -3.16 3.37 -6.55
CA ARG A 569 -4.44 2.95 -7.15
C ARG A 569 -4.41 1.53 -7.67
N GLU A 570 -3.23 1.07 -8.11
CA GLU A 570 -3.05 -0.28 -8.64
C GLU A 570 -2.11 -1.08 -7.75
N ALA A 571 -2.61 -2.20 -7.22
CA ALA A 571 -1.83 -3.17 -6.46
C ALA A 571 -1.62 -4.47 -7.25
N ILE A 572 -0.48 -5.11 -7.09
CA ILE A 572 -0.12 -6.36 -7.75
C ILE A 572 0.23 -7.46 -6.76
N ILE A 573 -0.25 -8.66 -7.03
CA ILE A 573 0.17 -9.90 -6.36
C ILE A 573 0.96 -10.74 -7.39
N HIS A 574 2.24 -10.99 -7.13
CA HIS A 574 3.11 -11.76 -8.05
C HIS A 574 4.32 -12.39 -7.36
N GLU A 575 4.43 -12.22 -6.06
CA GLU A 575 5.59 -12.60 -5.27
C GLU A 575 5.47 -14.04 -4.78
N PRO A 576 6.39 -14.97 -5.14
CA PRO A 576 6.34 -16.33 -4.64
C PRO A 576 6.36 -16.41 -3.12
N ALA A 577 7.16 -15.55 -2.46
CA ALA A 577 7.27 -15.46 -1.01
C ALA A 577 5.96 -15.05 -0.32
N VAL A 578 5.01 -14.47 -1.06
CA VAL A 578 3.66 -14.15 -0.57
C VAL A 578 2.68 -15.25 -0.94
N LEU A 579 2.67 -15.67 -2.21
CA LEU A 579 1.69 -16.61 -2.76
C LEU A 579 1.78 -18.00 -2.10
N MET A 580 2.99 -18.48 -1.82
CA MET A 580 3.17 -19.81 -1.25
C MET A 580 2.62 -19.93 0.18
N PRO A 581 2.84 -19.00 1.11
CA PRO A 581 2.23 -19.02 2.43
C PRO A 581 0.71 -18.83 2.43
N LEU A 582 0.16 -18.07 1.45
CA LEU A 582 -1.29 -17.82 1.35
C LEU A 582 -2.12 -19.10 1.24
N LYS A 583 -1.55 -20.20 0.75
CA LYS A 583 -2.22 -21.51 0.70
C LYS A 583 -2.84 -21.90 2.05
N SER A 584 -2.11 -21.67 3.14
CA SER A 584 -2.54 -22.09 4.47
C SER A 584 -3.68 -21.24 5.04
N ILE A 585 -3.86 -20.01 4.54
CA ILE A 585 -4.92 -19.09 4.93
C ILE A 585 -6.19 -19.40 4.15
N ILE A 586 -6.01 -19.78 2.87
CA ILE A 586 -7.11 -20.07 1.96
C ILE A 586 -7.74 -21.43 2.25
N PHE A 587 -6.92 -22.41 2.61
CA PHE A 587 -7.33 -23.77 2.89
C PHE A 587 -7.23 -24.03 4.41
N PRO A 588 -8.30 -23.86 5.17
CA PRO A 588 -8.30 -24.14 6.59
C PRO A 588 -7.96 -25.63 6.85
N LYS A 589 -7.18 -25.87 7.89
CA LYS A 589 -6.66 -27.18 8.29
C LYS A 589 -7.71 -28.26 8.56
N SER A 590 -8.98 -27.97 8.38
CA SER A 590 -10.08 -28.82 8.86
C SER A 590 -10.18 -30.19 8.14
N ASN A 591 -9.59 -30.36 6.98
CA ASN A 591 -9.51 -31.70 6.40
C ASN A 591 -8.48 -31.79 5.24
N PRO A 592 -7.20 -32.13 5.50
CA PRO A 592 -6.21 -32.31 4.42
C PRO A 592 -6.47 -33.53 3.52
N MET A 593 -7.41 -34.40 3.88
CA MET A 593 -7.72 -35.66 3.18
C MET A 593 -8.86 -35.52 2.17
N HIS A 594 -9.68 -34.48 2.28
CA HIS A 594 -10.77 -34.25 1.30
C HIS A 594 -10.41 -33.00 0.51
N GLY A 595 -10.20 -33.19 -0.81
CA GLY A 595 -10.01 -32.08 -1.73
C GLY A 595 -11.24 -31.15 -1.76
N PHE A 596 -11.11 -30.00 -2.41
CA PHE A 596 -12.19 -28.99 -2.52
C PHE A 596 -13.03 -29.25 -3.75
N TYR A 597 -14.35 -29.13 -3.62
CA TYR A 597 -15.20 -29.02 -4.77
C TYR A 597 -15.08 -27.63 -5.40
N PRO A 598 -15.08 -27.53 -6.75
CA PRO A 598 -14.97 -26.25 -7.44
C PRO A 598 -16.02 -25.22 -7.02
N ASP A 599 -17.22 -25.64 -6.68
CA ASP A 599 -18.33 -24.78 -6.27
C ASP A 599 -18.21 -24.30 -4.81
N GLU A 600 -17.52 -25.00 -3.93
CA GLU A 600 -17.14 -24.48 -2.61
C GLU A 600 -16.23 -23.27 -2.77
N LEU A 601 -15.36 -23.31 -3.79
CA LEU A 601 -14.56 -22.19 -4.18
C LEU A 601 -15.36 -21.05 -4.78
N ALA A 602 -16.37 -21.38 -5.61
CA ALA A 602 -17.27 -20.39 -6.16
C ALA A 602 -18.09 -19.71 -5.05
N ALA A 603 -18.58 -20.46 -4.07
CA ALA A 603 -19.28 -19.91 -2.90
C ALA A 603 -18.38 -18.95 -2.09
N LEU A 604 -17.09 -19.27 -1.94
CA LEU A 604 -16.13 -18.39 -1.31
C LEU A 604 -15.78 -17.14 -2.15
N LEU A 605 -16.04 -17.18 -3.46
CA LEU A 605 -15.77 -16.09 -4.39
C LEU A 605 -17.04 -15.27 -4.74
N THR A 606 -18.23 -15.64 -4.24
CA THR A 606 -19.50 -14.91 -4.54
C THR A 606 -19.46 -13.45 -4.13
N GLU A 607 -18.60 -13.09 -3.20
CA GLU A 607 -18.37 -11.71 -2.75
C GLU A 607 -17.11 -11.08 -3.37
N ALA A 608 -16.40 -11.82 -4.25
CA ALA A 608 -15.22 -11.28 -4.91
C ALA A 608 -15.59 -10.16 -5.90
N PRO A 609 -14.77 -9.12 -6.01
CA PRO A 609 -15.10 -7.94 -6.82
C PRO A 609 -15.04 -8.14 -8.33
N SER A 610 -14.86 -9.38 -8.80
CA SER A 610 -14.68 -9.67 -10.22
C SER A 610 -15.61 -10.79 -10.70
N HIS A 611 -16.43 -10.48 -11.70
CA HIS A 611 -17.24 -11.48 -12.42
C HIS A 611 -16.41 -12.61 -13.05
N ASP A 612 -15.13 -12.37 -13.37
CA ASP A 612 -14.25 -13.34 -14.00
C ASP A 612 -13.98 -14.57 -13.14
N ALA A 613 -14.06 -14.45 -11.81
CA ALA A 613 -13.82 -15.54 -10.88
C ALA A 613 -14.75 -16.73 -11.13
N HIS A 614 -16.00 -16.45 -11.38
CA HIS A 614 -17.03 -17.46 -11.57
C HIS A 614 -16.88 -18.20 -12.91
N HIS A 615 -16.47 -17.48 -13.95
CA HIS A 615 -16.16 -18.10 -15.24
C HIS A 615 -15.00 -19.10 -15.12
N LEU A 616 -13.98 -18.74 -14.33
CA LEU A 616 -12.83 -19.63 -14.11
C LEU A 616 -13.20 -20.88 -13.32
N VAL A 617 -14.02 -20.74 -12.29
CA VAL A 617 -14.52 -21.88 -11.52
C VAL A 617 -15.38 -22.79 -12.41
N PHE A 618 -16.28 -22.22 -13.21
CA PHE A 618 -17.09 -22.97 -14.14
C PHE A 618 -16.23 -23.77 -15.13
N ILE A 619 -15.25 -23.12 -15.77
CA ILE A 619 -14.30 -23.78 -16.69
C ILE A 619 -13.60 -24.93 -16.00
N MET A 620 -13.12 -24.73 -14.79
CA MET A 620 -12.43 -25.79 -14.03
C MET A 620 -13.39 -26.96 -13.73
N THR A 621 -14.64 -26.67 -13.36
CA THR A 621 -15.64 -27.69 -13.07
C THR A 621 -15.93 -28.53 -14.32
N VAL A 622 -16.18 -27.89 -15.46
CA VAL A 622 -16.38 -28.58 -16.73
C VAL A 622 -15.19 -29.44 -17.14
N MET A 623 -13.99 -28.89 -16.99
CA MET A 623 -12.76 -29.64 -17.31
C MET A 623 -12.61 -30.87 -16.44
N ARG A 624 -12.83 -30.76 -15.15
CA ARG A 624 -12.70 -31.90 -14.21
C ARG A 624 -13.79 -32.94 -14.44
N ALA A 625 -15.01 -32.54 -14.69
CA ALA A 625 -16.11 -33.46 -15.02
C ALA A 625 -15.81 -34.29 -16.27
N LEU A 626 -15.31 -33.62 -17.33
CA LEU A 626 -15.05 -34.27 -18.62
C LEU A 626 -13.69 -34.96 -18.71
N GLU A 627 -12.79 -34.76 -17.74
CA GLU A 627 -11.47 -35.42 -17.68
C GLU A 627 -11.56 -36.86 -17.21
N GLN A 628 -12.49 -37.15 -16.32
CA GLN A 628 -12.62 -38.45 -15.64
C GLN A 628 -13.27 -39.51 -16.54
N ARG A 629 -14.40 -39.18 -17.14
CA ARG A 629 -15.13 -40.07 -18.08
C ARG A 629 -15.94 -39.26 -19.07
N ALA A 630 -16.37 -39.91 -20.12
CA ALA A 630 -17.35 -39.33 -21.01
C ALA A 630 -18.74 -39.37 -20.36
N HIS A 631 -19.46 -38.25 -20.40
CA HIS A 631 -20.83 -38.09 -19.88
C HIS A 631 -21.79 -37.85 -21.02
N ARG A 632 -23.05 -38.23 -20.85
CA ARG A 632 -24.11 -37.90 -21.81
C ARG A 632 -24.44 -36.40 -21.67
N LEU A 633 -24.80 -35.77 -22.78
CA LEU A 633 -25.13 -34.35 -22.78
C LEU A 633 -26.30 -34.02 -21.88
N ASN A 634 -27.34 -34.83 -21.83
CA ASN A 634 -28.52 -34.67 -20.98
C ASN A 634 -28.22 -34.89 -19.47
N GLU A 635 -27.08 -35.54 -19.12
CA GLU A 635 -26.61 -35.63 -17.76
C GLU A 635 -25.99 -34.29 -17.30
N LEU A 636 -25.35 -33.57 -18.24
CA LEU A 636 -24.65 -32.28 -17.95
C LEU A 636 -25.59 -31.06 -18.08
N PHE A 637 -26.56 -31.14 -19.03
CA PHE A 637 -27.39 -30.00 -19.39
C PHE A 637 -28.87 -30.40 -19.43
N GLN A 638 -29.73 -29.51 -18.98
CA GLN A 638 -31.17 -29.60 -19.12
C GLN A 638 -31.61 -28.80 -20.34
N PHE A 639 -32.22 -29.46 -21.33
CA PHE A 639 -32.69 -28.82 -22.53
C PHE A 639 -34.10 -28.24 -22.37
N ALA A 640 -34.40 -27.14 -23.06
CA ALA A 640 -35.75 -26.59 -23.09
C ALA A 640 -36.51 -27.12 -24.33
N GLY A 641 -37.72 -27.66 -24.10
CA GLY A 641 -38.54 -28.23 -25.16
C GLY A 641 -38.25 -29.71 -25.44
N ILE A 642 -38.27 -30.10 -26.70
CA ILE A 642 -38.00 -31.49 -27.12
C ILE A 642 -36.50 -31.72 -27.20
N ASP A 643 -35.98 -32.71 -26.48
CA ASP A 643 -34.58 -33.06 -26.51
C ASP A 643 -34.17 -33.57 -27.91
N PRO A 644 -33.17 -32.99 -28.56
CA PRO A 644 -32.62 -33.53 -29.80
C PRO A 644 -32.08 -34.93 -29.56
N SER A 645 -32.19 -35.81 -30.53
CA SER A 645 -31.78 -37.24 -30.44
C SER A 645 -30.28 -37.42 -30.08
N TRP A 646 -29.45 -36.43 -30.37
CA TRP A 646 -28.01 -36.47 -30.06
C TRP A 646 -27.68 -36.10 -28.61
N THR A 647 -28.66 -35.66 -27.76
CA THR A 647 -28.44 -35.33 -26.36
C THR A 647 -28.10 -36.54 -25.48
N GLU A 648 -28.44 -37.75 -25.95
CA GLU A 648 -28.08 -39.01 -25.27
C GLU A 648 -26.66 -39.46 -25.56
N GLN A 649 -26.00 -38.87 -26.55
CA GLN A 649 -24.62 -39.20 -26.87
C GLN A 649 -23.66 -38.73 -25.81
N THR A 650 -22.57 -39.47 -25.62
CA THR A 650 -21.47 -39.07 -24.76
C THR A 650 -20.64 -37.97 -25.42
N VAL A 651 -20.09 -37.09 -24.60
CA VAL A 651 -19.32 -35.93 -25.05
C VAL A 651 -17.93 -35.90 -24.46
N GLN A 652 -17.02 -35.30 -25.20
CA GLN A 652 -15.64 -35.03 -24.79
C GLN A 652 -15.29 -33.57 -25.08
N LEU A 653 -14.61 -32.90 -24.14
CA LEU A 653 -14.04 -31.56 -24.38
C LEU A 653 -12.89 -31.68 -25.40
N VAL A 654 -12.95 -30.86 -26.45
CA VAL A 654 -11.93 -30.86 -27.49
C VAL A 654 -11.34 -29.47 -27.68
N ARG A 655 -10.07 -29.44 -28.12
CA ARG A 655 -9.46 -28.26 -28.71
C ARG A 655 -9.46 -28.40 -30.23
N VAL A 656 -9.82 -27.34 -30.92
CA VAL A 656 -9.83 -27.27 -32.37
C VAL A 656 -8.74 -26.30 -32.83
N PHE A 657 -7.82 -26.77 -33.68
CA PHE A 657 -6.68 -25.94 -34.10
C PHE A 657 -6.14 -26.41 -35.46
N HIS A 658 -5.43 -25.52 -36.16
CA HIS A 658 -4.74 -25.85 -37.40
C HIS A 658 -3.33 -26.36 -37.11
N PRO A 659 -2.98 -27.61 -37.44
CA PRO A 659 -1.62 -28.10 -37.29
C PRO A 659 -0.73 -27.56 -38.42
N GLY A 660 0.34 -26.85 -38.07
CA GLY A 660 1.41 -26.51 -39.00
C GLY A 660 1.05 -25.75 -40.27
N GLY A 661 -0.04 -24.94 -40.27
CA GLY A 661 -0.47 -24.22 -41.45
C GLY A 661 -1.38 -24.98 -42.41
N GLY A 662 -1.90 -26.15 -42.00
CA GLY A 662 -2.86 -26.94 -42.77
C GLY A 662 -4.20 -26.21 -42.97
N ARG A 663 -4.90 -26.47 -44.12
CA ARG A 663 -6.19 -25.81 -44.42
C ARG A 663 -7.36 -26.31 -43.58
N SER A 664 -7.28 -27.54 -43.02
CA SER A 664 -8.37 -28.14 -42.27
C SER A 664 -8.11 -28.12 -40.77
N PRO A 665 -9.09 -27.71 -39.91
CA PRO A 665 -8.94 -27.76 -38.49
C PRO A 665 -8.99 -29.20 -37.96
N HIS A 666 -8.17 -29.50 -36.94
CA HIS A 666 -8.14 -30.77 -36.25
C HIS A 666 -8.72 -30.65 -34.86
N ALA A 667 -9.66 -31.51 -34.51
CA ALA A 667 -10.21 -31.62 -33.16
C ALA A 667 -9.46 -32.71 -32.37
N ARG A 668 -8.84 -32.32 -31.27
CA ARG A 668 -8.15 -33.24 -30.36
C ARG A 668 -8.76 -33.18 -28.97
N VAL A 669 -9.03 -34.36 -28.39
CA VAL A 669 -9.56 -34.45 -27.02
C VAL A 669 -8.60 -33.72 -26.07
N TYR A 670 -9.13 -32.87 -25.27
CA TYR A 670 -8.38 -32.16 -24.25
C TYR A 670 -8.29 -33.02 -23.00
N LYS A 671 -7.09 -33.50 -22.72
CA LYS A 671 -6.75 -34.19 -21.47
C LYS A 671 -5.63 -33.38 -20.83
N SER A 672 -5.88 -32.78 -19.70
CA SER A 672 -4.85 -32.01 -19.01
C SER A 672 -5.02 -32.16 -17.52
N ALA A 673 -4.00 -32.68 -16.85
CA ALA A 673 -3.94 -32.61 -15.41
C ALA A 673 -3.87 -31.12 -14.97
N LEU A 674 -4.45 -30.77 -13.84
CA LEU A 674 -4.40 -29.42 -13.29
C LEU A 674 -2.96 -28.89 -13.24
N SER A 675 -1.99 -29.73 -12.93
CA SER A 675 -0.56 -29.40 -12.88
C SER A 675 0.05 -28.96 -14.22
N SER A 676 -0.55 -29.32 -15.34
CA SER A 676 -0.08 -29.00 -16.71
C SER A 676 -0.88 -27.86 -17.37
N MET A 677 -1.91 -27.32 -16.72
CA MET A 677 -2.71 -26.22 -17.26
C MET A 677 -1.86 -24.96 -17.38
N SER A 678 -1.96 -24.28 -18.52
CA SER A 678 -1.43 -22.92 -18.70
C SER A 678 -2.49 -22.07 -19.41
N ARG A 679 -2.37 -20.75 -19.31
CA ARG A 679 -3.28 -19.84 -20.02
C ARG A 679 -3.34 -20.14 -21.51
N GLU A 680 -2.18 -20.32 -22.15
CA GLU A 680 -2.08 -20.56 -23.58
C GLU A 680 -2.71 -21.90 -24.00
N THR A 681 -2.81 -22.86 -23.08
CA THR A 681 -3.35 -24.18 -23.34
C THR A 681 -4.78 -24.37 -22.88
N THR A 682 -5.26 -23.53 -21.93
CA THR A 682 -6.57 -23.67 -21.29
C THR A 682 -7.61 -22.74 -21.88
N TRP A 683 -7.29 -21.46 -22.08
CA TRP A 683 -8.21 -20.52 -22.72
C TRP A 683 -7.52 -19.43 -23.52
N ALA A 684 -8.27 -18.93 -24.50
CA ALA A 684 -7.93 -17.77 -25.29
C ALA A 684 -8.72 -16.55 -24.80
N THR A 685 -8.13 -15.37 -24.88
CA THR A 685 -8.79 -14.07 -24.63
C THR A 685 -9.13 -13.37 -25.94
N ASP A 686 -8.48 -13.71 -27.04
CA ASP A 686 -8.83 -13.23 -28.38
C ASP A 686 -9.81 -14.17 -29.03
N SER A 687 -11.10 -13.79 -29.07
CA SER A 687 -12.17 -14.59 -29.65
C SER A 687 -11.98 -14.79 -31.15
N ALA A 688 -11.32 -13.87 -31.84
CA ALA A 688 -11.08 -13.98 -33.27
C ALA A 688 -10.01 -15.04 -33.61
N GLU A 689 -8.90 -15.04 -32.87
CA GLU A 689 -7.87 -16.05 -32.99
C GLU A 689 -8.42 -17.44 -32.63
N TRP A 690 -9.24 -17.55 -31.59
CA TRP A 690 -9.84 -18.78 -31.15
C TRP A 690 -10.81 -19.35 -32.21
N LEU A 691 -11.67 -18.52 -32.75
CA LEU A 691 -12.65 -18.92 -33.78
C LEU A 691 -12.00 -19.28 -35.12
N ARG A 692 -10.83 -18.71 -35.42
CA ARG A 692 -10.01 -19.11 -36.58
C ARG A 692 -9.21 -20.39 -36.35
N HIS A 693 -9.31 -20.97 -35.14
CA HIS A 693 -8.55 -22.13 -34.72
C HIS A 693 -7.03 -21.92 -34.72
N GLU A 694 -6.61 -20.69 -34.49
CA GLU A 694 -5.19 -20.31 -34.41
C GLU A 694 -4.59 -20.58 -33.02
N THR A 695 -5.45 -20.86 -32.02
CA THR A 695 -5.04 -21.19 -30.66
C THR A 695 -5.27 -22.66 -30.34
N LYS A 696 -4.53 -23.17 -29.32
CA LYS A 696 -4.70 -24.54 -28.81
C LYS A 696 -5.60 -24.59 -27.56
N ALA A 697 -6.19 -23.48 -27.17
CA ALA A 697 -7.01 -23.38 -25.97
C ALA A 697 -8.39 -24.02 -26.20
N PRO A 698 -8.88 -24.92 -25.32
CA PRO A 698 -10.23 -25.49 -25.40
C PRO A 698 -11.33 -24.49 -25.08
N PHE A 699 -11.04 -23.47 -24.30
CA PHE A 699 -11.98 -22.42 -23.92
C PHE A 699 -11.57 -21.06 -24.46
N CYS A 700 -12.57 -20.24 -24.78
CA CYS A 700 -12.40 -18.83 -25.06
C CYS A 700 -13.19 -18.03 -24.01
N LEU A 701 -12.51 -17.21 -23.19
CA LEU A 701 -13.11 -16.20 -22.35
C LEU A 701 -13.35 -14.98 -23.24
N SER A 702 -14.60 -14.70 -23.58
CA SER A 702 -14.88 -13.60 -24.49
C SER A 702 -14.69 -12.27 -23.77
N SER A 703 -13.81 -11.44 -24.30
CA SER A 703 -13.72 -10.01 -23.95
C SER A 703 -15.05 -9.35 -24.33
N GLY A 704 -15.51 -8.35 -23.56
CA GLY A 704 -16.83 -7.67 -23.65
C GLY A 704 -17.51 -7.40 -25.00
N PHE A 705 -16.98 -7.95 -26.11
CA PHE A 705 -17.54 -7.92 -27.46
C PHE A 705 -18.53 -9.06 -27.76
N SER A 706 -18.65 -10.04 -26.90
CA SER A 706 -19.60 -11.15 -27.03
C SER A 706 -20.67 -11.08 -25.94
N HIS A 707 -21.82 -11.66 -26.22
CA HIS A 707 -22.87 -11.94 -25.23
C HIS A 707 -22.66 -13.28 -24.51
N ALA A 708 -21.80 -14.17 -25.04
CA ALA A 708 -21.32 -15.33 -24.33
C ALA A 708 -20.14 -14.94 -23.43
N ASP A 709 -20.11 -15.48 -22.25
CA ASP A 709 -19.02 -15.31 -21.31
C ASP A 709 -17.88 -16.31 -21.60
N VAL A 710 -18.26 -17.52 -22.00
CA VAL A 710 -17.33 -18.59 -22.36
C VAL A 710 -17.78 -19.27 -23.64
N LEU A 711 -16.84 -19.56 -24.57
CA LEU A 711 -17.04 -20.42 -25.74
C LEU A 711 -16.15 -21.66 -25.63
N PHE A 712 -16.68 -22.83 -25.99
CA PHE A 712 -15.92 -24.08 -26.05
C PHE A 712 -16.55 -25.05 -27.03
N VAL A 713 -15.84 -26.16 -27.31
CA VAL A 713 -16.28 -27.15 -28.29
C VAL A 713 -16.32 -28.55 -27.64
N LEU A 714 -17.41 -29.23 -27.80
CA LEU A 714 -17.60 -30.61 -27.42
C LEU A 714 -17.58 -31.49 -28.69
N ARG A 715 -17.04 -32.68 -28.58
CA ARG A 715 -17.14 -33.72 -29.61
C ARG A 715 -18.12 -34.78 -29.16
N LEU A 716 -19.13 -35.02 -29.96
CA LEU A 716 -20.10 -36.08 -29.76
C LEU A 716 -19.49 -37.46 -30.08
N GLU A 717 -20.13 -38.52 -29.64
CA GLU A 717 -19.72 -39.90 -29.85
C GLU A 717 -19.58 -40.24 -31.34
N ASP A 718 -20.49 -39.73 -32.18
CA ASP A 718 -20.48 -39.87 -33.65
C ASP A 718 -19.40 -39.04 -34.36
N GLY A 719 -18.57 -38.27 -33.58
CA GLY A 719 -17.47 -37.48 -34.09
C GLY A 719 -17.83 -36.05 -34.49
N ARG A 720 -19.10 -35.66 -34.51
CA ARG A 720 -19.53 -34.29 -34.80
C ARG A 720 -19.08 -33.32 -33.72
N LEU A 721 -18.84 -32.06 -34.11
CA LEU A 721 -18.42 -31.00 -33.20
C LEU A 721 -19.60 -30.09 -32.84
N LEU A 722 -19.84 -29.94 -31.54
CA LEU A 722 -20.86 -29.08 -30.98
C LEU A 722 -20.18 -27.83 -30.39
N TYR A 723 -20.42 -26.68 -31.01
CA TYR A 723 -19.99 -25.41 -30.48
C TYR A 723 -20.93 -24.95 -29.35
N VAL A 724 -20.41 -24.52 -28.23
CA VAL A 724 -21.18 -24.09 -27.04
C VAL A 724 -20.89 -22.61 -26.74
N ALA A 725 -21.96 -21.84 -26.70
CA ALA A 725 -21.95 -20.46 -26.24
C ALA A 725 -22.61 -20.38 -24.86
N LEU A 726 -21.80 -20.17 -23.84
CA LEU A 726 -22.26 -20.15 -22.45
C LEU A 726 -22.35 -18.73 -21.91
N ALA A 727 -23.44 -18.42 -21.24
CA ALA A 727 -23.56 -17.24 -20.36
C ALA A 727 -23.75 -17.67 -18.91
N VAL A 728 -23.07 -16.99 -17.99
CA VAL A 728 -23.15 -17.26 -16.56
C VAL A 728 -23.92 -16.13 -15.87
N LEU A 729 -25.01 -16.48 -15.19
CA LEU A 729 -25.87 -15.53 -14.47
C LEU A 729 -25.74 -15.77 -12.97
N PHE A 730 -25.46 -14.69 -12.24
CA PHE A 730 -25.34 -14.76 -10.78
C PHE A 730 -26.60 -14.25 -10.11
N LYS A 731 -27.07 -15.02 -9.13
CA LYS A 731 -28.06 -14.59 -8.14
C LYS A 731 -27.31 -14.20 -6.87
N ASN A 732 -27.32 -12.92 -6.53
CA ASN A 732 -26.87 -12.45 -5.23
C ASN A 732 -28.06 -11.85 -4.46
N ALA A 733 -27.85 -11.43 -3.21
CA ALA A 733 -28.90 -10.87 -2.37
C ALA A 733 -29.62 -9.65 -3.00
N HIS A 734 -29.04 -9.04 -4.03
CA HIS A 734 -29.55 -7.82 -4.69
C HIS A 734 -29.99 -8.02 -6.14
N VAL A 735 -29.74 -9.20 -6.73
CA VAL A 735 -30.04 -9.47 -8.15
C VAL A 735 -30.86 -10.77 -8.24
N GLU A 736 -32.15 -10.63 -8.47
CA GLU A 736 -32.96 -11.77 -8.84
C GLU A 736 -32.74 -12.13 -10.31
N VAL A 737 -32.53 -13.41 -10.56
CA VAL A 737 -32.49 -13.99 -11.89
C VAL A 737 -33.85 -14.62 -12.13
N ASP A 738 -34.69 -13.93 -12.91
CA ASP A 738 -36.02 -14.38 -13.30
C ASP A 738 -35.99 -15.04 -14.71
N ALA A 739 -37.08 -15.75 -15.03
CA ALA A 739 -37.23 -16.41 -16.32
C ALA A 739 -37.11 -15.42 -17.51
N ALA A 740 -37.56 -14.18 -17.35
CA ALA A 740 -37.49 -13.15 -18.39
C ALA A 740 -36.04 -12.76 -18.71
N LYS A 741 -35.17 -12.57 -17.67
CA LYS A 741 -33.75 -12.30 -17.85
C LYS A 741 -33.05 -13.43 -18.56
N ILE A 742 -33.40 -14.67 -18.24
CA ILE A 742 -32.81 -15.84 -18.85
C ILE A 742 -33.24 -15.97 -20.29
N GLN A 743 -34.54 -15.80 -20.57
CA GLN A 743 -35.05 -15.76 -21.94
C GLN A 743 -34.34 -14.69 -22.79
N ALA A 744 -34.17 -13.48 -22.22
CA ALA A 744 -33.43 -12.41 -22.87
C ALA A 744 -31.96 -12.80 -23.14
N LYS A 745 -31.31 -13.51 -22.19
CA LYS A 745 -29.94 -13.97 -22.34
C LYS A 745 -29.81 -15.03 -23.45
N PHE A 746 -30.71 -15.99 -23.53
CA PHE A 746 -30.75 -16.95 -24.64
C PHE A 746 -30.93 -16.24 -26.01
N ALA A 747 -31.79 -15.23 -26.06
CA ALA A 747 -31.94 -14.43 -27.28
C ALA A 747 -30.65 -13.68 -27.67
N GLN A 748 -29.84 -13.25 -26.69
CA GLN A 748 -28.53 -12.64 -26.93
C GLN A 748 -27.46 -13.65 -27.40
N LEU A 749 -27.56 -14.92 -26.98
CA LEU A 749 -26.67 -15.99 -27.41
C LEU A 749 -27.00 -16.50 -28.80
N ALA A 750 -28.08 -16.07 -29.43
CA ALA A 750 -28.41 -16.47 -30.80
C ALA A 750 -27.25 -16.07 -31.75
N PRO A 751 -26.91 -16.95 -32.76
CA PRO A 751 -25.75 -16.74 -33.62
C PRO A 751 -25.64 -15.35 -34.21
N HIS A 752 -26.74 -14.77 -34.67
CA HIS A 752 -26.80 -13.45 -35.28
C HIS A 752 -26.67 -12.28 -34.29
N ARG A 753 -26.73 -12.56 -32.98
CA ARG A 753 -26.58 -11.55 -31.88
C ARG A 753 -25.37 -11.83 -30.97
N LEU A 754 -24.71 -12.96 -31.14
CA LEU A 754 -23.67 -13.43 -30.25
C LEU A 754 -22.55 -12.38 -30.02
N PHE A 755 -22.22 -11.62 -31.07
CA PHE A 755 -21.19 -10.58 -31.01
C PHE A 755 -21.81 -9.18 -31.04
N LYS A 756 -21.35 -8.32 -30.12
CA LYS A 756 -21.77 -6.93 -30.06
C LYS A 756 -21.13 -6.13 -31.20
N LEU A 757 -21.92 -5.48 -32.02
CA LEU A 757 -21.40 -4.53 -33.05
C LEU A 757 -20.77 -3.32 -32.37
N GLY A 758 -19.44 -3.31 -32.26
CA GLY A 758 -18.70 -2.21 -31.63
C GLY A 758 -18.69 -0.95 -32.50
N ARG A 759 -18.96 0.22 -31.87
CA ARG A 759 -18.88 1.56 -32.48
C ARG A 759 -17.46 2.08 -32.74
N THR A 760 -16.41 1.31 -32.50
CA THR A 760 -15.02 1.79 -32.61
C THR A 760 -14.32 1.24 -33.85
N ARG A 761 -13.95 2.16 -34.74
CA ARG A 761 -13.23 1.96 -36.02
C ARG A 761 -11.77 1.50 -35.91
N SER A 762 -11.33 1.01 -34.80
CA SER A 762 -9.93 0.64 -34.56
C SER A 762 -9.80 -0.74 -33.94
N SER A 763 -9.84 -1.77 -34.75
CA SER A 763 -9.18 -3.01 -34.37
C SER A 763 -9.00 -3.93 -35.57
N LYS A 764 -7.94 -4.71 -35.53
CA LYS A 764 -7.54 -5.79 -36.41
C LYS A 764 -8.59 -6.92 -36.55
N THR A 765 -9.79 -6.78 -36.00
CA THR A 765 -10.97 -7.65 -36.10
C THR A 765 -11.74 -7.51 -37.41
N SER A 766 -11.29 -6.66 -38.33
CA SER A 766 -11.98 -6.38 -39.60
C SER A 766 -11.98 -7.52 -40.63
N GLY A 767 -11.51 -8.70 -40.26
CA GLY A 767 -11.48 -9.85 -41.15
C GLY A 767 -12.44 -10.99 -40.78
N LEU A 768 -13.08 -11.00 -39.62
CA LEU A 768 -14.18 -11.90 -39.27
C LEU A 768 -15.49 -11.22 -39.68
N ARG A 769 -16.00 -11.60 -40.82
CA ARG A 769 -17.41 -11.32 -41.11
C ARG A 769 -18.19 -12.14 -40.10
N LEU A 770 -18.97 -11.51 -39.25
CA LEU A 770 -19.92 -12.14 -38.34
C LEU A 770 -20.86 -13.13 -39.03
N HIS A 771 -20.98 -13.04 -40.33
CA HIS A 771 -21.73 -13.95 -41.19
C HIS A 771 -21.03 -15.30 -41.46
N ASP A 772 -19.72 -15.43 -41.21
CA ASP A 772 -19.01 -16.67 -41.49
C ASP A 772 -19.17 -17.72 -40.39
N LEU A 773 -19.42 -17.32 -39.15
CA LEU A 773 -19.65 -18.25 -38.05
C LEU A 773 -21.03 -18.92 -38.07
N PRO A 774 -22.14 -18.20 -38.18
CA PRO A 774 -23.46 -18.79 -38.33
C PRO A 774 -23.57 -19.65 -39.58
N ARG A 775 -23.03 -19.23 -40.71
CA ARG A 775 -23.02 -19.99 -41.93
C ARG A 775 -22.18 -21.27 -41.82
N LYS A 776 -21.00 -21.23 -41.22
CA LYS A 776 -20.22 -22.46 -41.00
C LYS A 776 -20.89 -23.43 -40.04
N VAL A 777 -21.59 -22.93 -39.01
CA VAL A 777 -22.38 -23.75 -38.10
C VAL A 777 -23.66 -24.23 -38.79
N GLU A 778 -24.28 -23.43 -39.65
CA GLU A 778 -25.44 -23.80 -40.47
C GLU A 778 -25.06 -24.67 -41.68
N GLU A 779 -23.93 -24.37 -42.33
CA GLU A 779 -23.41 -25.16 -43.46
C GLU A 779 -22.78 -26.49 -43.03
N ALA A 780 -22.31 -26.61 -41.77
CA ALA A 780 -21.78 -27.85 -41.22
C ALA A 780 -22.89 -28.88 -40.87
N GLY A 781 -24.14 -28.49 -41.01
CA GLY A 781 -25.26 -29.31 -40.63
C GLY A 781 -25.31 -29.58 -39.13
N ASP A 782 -26.14 -30.46 -38.71
CA ASP A 782 -26.30 -30.91 -37.34
C ASP A 782 -24.98 -31.44 -36.72
N PRO A 783 -24.62 -31.04 -35.47
CA PRO A 783 -25.36 -30.26 -34.48
C PRO A 783 -25.13 -28.76 -34.60
N PRO A 784 -26.18 -27.98 -34.30
CA PRO A 784 -26.14 -26.52 -34.27
C PRO A 784 -25.39 -25.99 -33.03
N LEU A 785 -25.22 -24.66 -32.98
CA LEU A 785 -24.66 -24.00 -31.82
C LEU A 785 -25.56 -24.24 -30.59
N LEU A 786 -25.02 -24.85 -29.52
CA LEU A 786 -25.68 -24.95 -28.23
C LEU A 786 -25.61 -23.63 -27.45
N ARG A 787 -26.75 -23.05 -27.17
CA ARG A 787 -26.87 -21.85 -26.33
C ARG A 787 -27.11 -22.29 -24.90
N LEU A 788 -26.11 -22.05 -24.05
CA LEU A 788 -26.09 -22.56 -22.69
C LEU A 788 -26.15 -21.40 -21.68
N VAL A 789 -26.96 -21.56 -20.64
CA VAL A 789 -26.99 -20.65 -19.50
C VAL A 789 -26.65 -21.44 -18.23
N ALA A 790 -25.73 -20.94 -17.44
CA ALA A 790 -25.49 -21.41 -16.09
C ALA A 790 -25.99 -20.37 -15.09
N THR A 791 -26.81 -20.80 -14.14
CA THR A 791 -27.23 -19.97 -13.02
C THR A 791 -26.49 -20.40 -11.77
N TYR A 792 -26.05 -19.44 -10.97
CA TYR A 792 -25.23 -19.71 -9.80
C TYR A 792 -25.62 -18.81 -8.63
N PRO A 793 -25.65 -19.26 -7.38
CA PRO A 793 -25.31 -20.60 -6.86
C PRO A 793 -26.41 -21.65 -7.00
N TYR A 794 -27.59 -21.29 -7.48
CA TYR A 794 -28.77 -22.20 -7.51
C TYR A 794 -29.06 -22.66 -8.93
N GLU A 795 -29.28 -23.94 -9.07
CA GLU A 795 -29.77 -24.54 -10.31
C GLU A 795 -31.18 -24.03 -10.60
N MET A 796 -31.44 -23.67 -11.85
CA MET A 796 -32.72 -23.17 -12.29
C MET A 796 -33.48 -24.21 -13.10
N ASP A 797 -34.77 -24.30 -12.86
CA ASP A 797 -35.64 -25.08 -13.71
C ASP A 797 -35.89 -24.34 -15.06
N ILE A 798 -35.52 -24.98 -16.14
CA ILE A 798 -35.66 -24.44 -17.50
C ILE A 798 -37.03 -24.69 -18.09
N ASN A 799 -37.90 -25.47 -17.44
CA ASN A 799 -39.23 -25.84 -17.96
C ASN A 799 -40.13 -24.64 -18.26
N GLU A 800 -39.89 -23.51 -17.62
CA GLU A 800 -40.63 -22.27 -17.86
C GLU A 800 -40.11 -21.48 -19.08
N ILE A 801 -38.96 -21.89 -19.64
CA ILE A 801 -38.30 -21.16 -20.73
C ILE A 801 -38.88 -21.60 -22.05
N LYS A 802 -39.45 -20.66 -22.80
CA LYS A 802 -40.01 -20.93 -24.12
C LYS A 802 -38.90 -21.02 -25.16
N HIS A 803 -38.93 -22.10 -25.95
CA HIS A 803 -38.08 -22.23 -27.12
C HIS A 803 -38.40 -21.12 -28.13
N ASP A 804 -37.37 -20.47 -28.67
CA ASP A 804 -37.53 -19.30 -29.56
C ASP A 804 -37.71 -19.67 -31.06
N GLY A 805 -37.90 -20.94 -31.35
CA GLY A 805 -38.09 -21.46 -32.71
C GLY A 805 -36.82 -21.49 -33.57
N LEU A 806 -35.66 -21.10 -33.03
CA LEU A 806 -34.41 -21.20 -33.78
C LEU A 806 -33.89 -22.65 -33.81
N ALA A 807 -33.20 -23.01 -34.88
CA ALA A 807 -32.56 -24.35 -35.05
C ALA A 807 -31.46 -24.63 -34.00
N HIS A 808 -31.09 -23.65 -33.19
CA HIS A 808 -30.03 -23.70 -32.19
C HIS A 808 -30.65 -23.98 -30.82
N PRO A 809 -30.46 -25.17 -30.21
CA PRO A 809 -31.09 -25.53 -28.96
C PRO A 809 -30.59 -24.65 -27.79
N ILE A 810 -31.47 -24.52 -26.80
CA ILE A 810 -31.21 -23.84 -25.55
C ILE A 810 -31.20 -24.84 -24.42
N ALA A 811 -30.24 -24.71 -23.51
CA ALA A 811 -30.12 -25.56 -22.35
C ALA A 811 -29.58 -24.81 -21.11
N ALA A 812 -29.89 -25.30 -19.93
CA ALA A 812 -29.29 -24.86 -18.68
C ALA A 812 -28.29 -25.90 -18.18
N VAL A 813 -27.27 -25.44 -17.49
CA VAL A 813 -26.29 -26.33 -16.86
C VAL A 813 -26.91 -26.99 -15.63
N ARG A 814 -26.81 -28.34 -15.56
CA ARG A 814 -27.12 -29.09 -14.34
C ARG A 814 -25.94 -28.96 -13.37
N THR A 815 -25.98 -27.92 -12.58
CA THR A 815 -24.84 -27.55 -11.69
C THR A 815 -24.55 -28.65 -10.67
N THR A 816 -25.60 -29.32 -10.15
CA THR A 816 -25.45 -30.41 -9.18
C THR A 816 -24.73 -31.61 -9.79
N ASN A 817 -25.16 -32.05 -10.95
CA ASN A 817 -24.52 -33.21 -11.65
C ASN A 817 -23.08 -32.87 -12.05
N LEU A 818 -22.87 -31.67 -12.60
CA LEU A 818 -21.55 -31.20 -12.97
C LEU A 818 -20.57 -31.19 -11.80
N ARG A 819 -21.06 -30.83 -10.61
CA ARG A 819 -20.32 -30.87 -9.35
C ARG A 819 -19.91 -32.29 -8.98
N GLU A 820 -20.85 -33.21 -8.96
CA GLU A 820 -20.60 -34.63 -8.65
C GLU A 820 -19.56 -35.23 -9.59
N PHE A 821 -19.61 -34.86 -10.86
CA PHE A 821 -18.70 -35.37 -11.88
C PHE A 821 -17.30 -34.74 -11.82
N ALA A 822 -17.20 -33.51 -11.31
CA ALA A 822 -15.94 -32.79 -11.28
C ALA A 822 -14.94 -33.31 -10.23
N GLN A 823 -15.40 -34.06 -9.25
CA GLN A 823 -14.61 -34.55 -8.13
C GLN A 823 -13.81 -33.45 -7.40
N THR A 824 -13.20 -33.80 -6.29
CA THR A 824 -12.39 -32.88 -5.50
C THR A 824 -11.01 -32.63 -6.12
N ILE A 825 -10.49 -31.41 -5.86
CA ILE A 825 -9.13 -31.01 -6.27
C ILE A 825 -8.18 -31.24 -5.10
N ASP A 826 -7.16 -32.07 -5.30
CA ASP A 826 -6.13 -32.31 -4.28
C ASP A 826 -5.28 -31.05 -4.06
N LEU A 827 -5.05 -30.70 -2.80
CA LEU A 827 -4.16 -29.61 -2.42
C LEU A 827 -2.74 -29.77 -3.01
N LYS A 828 -2.25 -31.02 -3.12
CA LYS A 828 -0.95 -31.32 -3.73
C LYS A 828 -0.90 -30.91 -5.21
N ASP A 829 -1.99 -31.09 -5.95
CA ASP A 829 -2.07 -30.67 -7.35
C ASP A 829 -2.07 -29.14 -7.47
N ILE A 830 -2.78 -28.45 -6.58
CA ILE A 830 -2.74 -26.99 -6.50
C ILE A 830 -1.33 -26.50 -6.23
N MET A 831 -0.63 -27.14 -5.29
CA MET A 831 0.73 -26.75 -4.92
C MET A 831 1.74 -26.99 -6.06
N ARG A 832 1.70 -28.16 -6.69
CA ARG A 832 2.54 -28.46 -7.87
C ARG A 832 2.27 -27.47 -9.00
N ARG A 833 1.00 -27.09 -9.19
CA ARG A 833 0.63 -26.11 -10.19
C ARG A 833 1.19 -24.74 -9.87
N LEU A 834 1.00 -24.24 -8.66
CA LEU A 834 1.51 -22.94 -8.22
C LEU A 834 3.04 -22.89 -8.36
N GLU A 835 3.71 -23.93 -7.93
CA GLU A 835 5.16 -24.09 -8.06
C GLU A 835 5.61 -24.07 -9.53
N SER A 836 4.92 -24.81 -10.40
CA SER A 836 5.16 -24.81 -11.84
C SER A 836 5.00 -23.43 -12.46
N VAL A 837 3.97 -22.66 -12.09
CA VAL A 837 3.76 -21.29 -12.58
C VAL A 837 4.86 -20.36 -12.09
N MET A 838 5.26 -20.48 -10.81
CA MET A 838 6.28 -19.64 -10.23
C MET A 838 7.68 -19.89 -10.78
N THR A 839 7.99 -21.15 -11.10
CA THR A 839 9.31 -21.57 -11.60
C THR A 839 9.42 -21.55 -13.13
N ALA A 840 8.31 -21.43 -13.85
CA ALA A 840 8.32 -21.40 -15.31
C ALA A 840 9.25 -20.30 -15.85
N PRO A 841 10.14 -20.62 -16.82
CA PRO A 841 10.94 -19.58 -17.47
C PRO A 841 9.96 -18.62 -18.17
N ARG A 842 10.01 -17.34 -17.81
CA ARG A 842 9.23 -16.30 -18.51
C ARG A 842 9.60 -16.34 -19.98
N GLY A 843 8.71 -16.84 -20.81
CA GLY A 843 8.85 -16.78 -22.26
C GLY A 843 9.18 -15.34 -22.66
N ARG A 844 10.11 -15.15 -23.62
CA ARG A 844 10.38 -13.85 -24.21
C ARG A 844 9.03 -13.18 -24.48
N LYS A 845 8.77 -12.03 -23.84
CA LYS A 845 7.62 -11.19 -24.17
C LYS A 845 7.60 -11.10 -25.69
N ARG A 846 6.61 -11.68 -26.35
CA ARG A 846 6.27 -11.24 -27.71
C ARG A 846 6.21 -9.72 -27.58
N LYS A 847 7.11 -9.01 -28.28
CA LYS A 847 7.03 -7.56 -28.39
C LYS A 847 5.58 -7.27 -28.62
N ALA A 848 4.95 -6.60 -27.66
CA ALA A 848 3.63 -6.04 -27.87
C ALA A 848 3.81 -5.13 -29.09
N ALA A 849 3.37 -5.65 -30.23
CA ALA A 849 3.38 -4.91 -31.48
C ALA A 849 2.45 -3.74 -31.21
N ASN A 850 3.04 -2.53 -31.10
CA ASN A 850 2.34 -1.26 -31.09
C ASN A 850 1.36 -1.05 -29.93
N ALA A 851 1.88 -0.89 -28.70
CA ALA A 851 1.26 0.10 -27.81
C ALA A 851 1.53 1.48 -28.45
N PRO A 852 0.52 2.31 -28.73
CA PRO A 852 0.75 3.67 -29.18
C PRO A 852 1.57 4.36 -28.11
N SER A 853 2.70 4.96 -28.51
CA SER A 853 3.48 5.84 -27.64
C SER A 853 2.54 6.87 -27.04
N PRO A 854 2.65 7.18 -25.74
CA PRO A 854 1.88 8.27 -25.17
C PRO A 854 2.16 9.53 -25.99
N PRO A 855 1.13 10.34 -26.30
CA PRO A 855 1.33 11.56 -27.07
C PRO A 855 2.37 12.42 -26.34
N PRO A 856 3.30 13.07 -27.08
CA PRO A 856 4.27 13.98 -26.46
C PRO A 856 3.50 15.02 -25.67
N ALA A 857 3.96 15.26 -24.42
CA ALA A 857 3.40 16.26 -23.54
C ALA A 857 3.25 17.58 -24.31
N ALA A 858 2.01 18.04 -24.43
CA ALA A 858 1.69 19.30 -25.10
C ALA A 858 2.44 20.40 -24.34
N THR A 859 3.45 20.96 -24.97
CA THR A 859 4.11 22.17 -24.54
C THR A 859 3.04 23.25 -24.38
N ALA A 860 2.80 23.66 -23.15
CA ALA A 860 1.90 24.74 -22.80
C ALA A 860 2.36 26.01 -23.53
N LYS A 861 1.65 26.36 -24.58
CA LYS A 861 1.79 27.67 -25.26
C LYS A 861 1.32 28.74 -24.28
N ARG A 862 2.22 29.60 -23.83
CA ARG A 862 1.94 30.84 -23.11
C ARG A 862 0.81 31.59 -23.80
N PRO A 863 -0.23 32.07 -23.10
CA PRO A 863 -1.25 32.93 -23.70
C PRO A 863 -0.60 34.26 -24.04
N ARG A 864 -0.66 34.64 -25.33
CA ARG A 864 -0.42 36.00 -25.78
C ARG A 864 -1.56 36.86 -25.27
N THR A 865 -1.26 37.83 -24.44
CA THR A 865 -2.11 38.95 -24.09
C THR A 865 -2.50 39.72 -25.34
N ARG A 866 -3.76 39.61 -25.74
CA ARG A 866 -4.38 40.59 -26.69
C ARG A 866 -5.19 41.55 -25.85
N SER A 867 -4.77 42.81 -25.90
CA SER A 867 -5.54 43.99 -25.52
C SER A 867 -6.83 44.03 -26.33
N ILE A 868 -7.98 44.08 -25.68
CA ILE A 868 -9.27 44.38 -26.26
C ILE A 868 -9.71 45.73 -25.72
N THR A 869 -9.69 46.71 -26.63
CA THR A 869 -10.34 48.00 -26.50
C THR A 869 -11.87 47.83 -26.48
N ALA A 870 -12.47 48.52 -25.56
CA ALA A 870 -13.92 48.63 -25.37
C ALA A 870 -14.65 49.16 -26.64
N LYS A 871 -15.78 48.55 -26.94
CA LYS A 871 -16.90 49.23 -27.61
C LYS A 871 -18.21 48.77 -26.97
N THR A 872 -18.82 49.72 -26.37
CA THR A 872 -20.23 49.79 -25.92
C THR A 872 -21.18 49.58 -27.11
N GLU A 873 -22.24 48.79 -26.94
CA GLU A 873 -23.54 49.12 -27.46
C GLU A 873 -24.64 48.27 -26.78
N ALA A 874 -25.73 48.96 -26.49
CA ALA A 874 -26.89 48.55 -25.75
C ALA A 874 -27.88 47.75 -26.63
N ALA A 875 -28.68 46.87 -26.07
CA ALA A 875 -30.14 46.97 -26.10
C ALA A 875 -30.86 45.68 -25.66
N ARG A 876 -31.74 45.83 -24.70
CA ARG A 876 -33.14 45.35 -24.58
C ARG A 876 -33.48 43.86 -24.73
N GLY A 877 -34.12 43.36 -23.66
CA GLY A 877 -35.37 42.69 -23.88
C GLY A 877 -35.74 41.54 -22.98
N ARG A 878 -36.35 41.77 -21.84
CA ARG A 878 -37.56 41.18 -21.25
C ARG A 878 -37.81 39.68 -21.16
N ARG A 879 -38.31 39.36 -19.97
CA ARG A 879 -39.28 38.35 -19.46
C ARG A 879 -38.61 37.12 -18.86
N GLY A 880 -38.70 36.81 -17.60
CA GLY A 880 -39.83 36.76 -16.65
C GLY A 880 -40.11 35.32 -16.27
N PRO A 881 -40.50 35.03 -15.03
CA PRO A 881 -40.03 33.82 -14.32
C PRO A 881 -41.10 32.70 -14.24
N GLN A 882 -40.72 31.46 -13.97
CA GLN A 882 -41.65 30.51 -13.38
C GLN A 882 -41.01 29.60 -12.36
N ARG A 883 -41.57 29.67 -11.16
CA ARG A 883 -41.49 28.76 -10.00
C ARG A 883 -42.12 27.39 -10.33
N ARG A 884 -41.60 26.37 -9.70
CA ARG A 884 -42.29 25.21 -9.03
C ARG A 884 -41.24 24.35 -8.39
N THR A 885 -41.11 24.29 -7.13
CA THR A 885 -41.74 23.62 -5.97
C THR A 885 -41.94 22.10 -6.10
N MET A 886 -41.35 21.40 -5.13
CA MET A 886 -41.77 20.12 -4.46
C MET A 886 -41.62 18.84 -5.31
N ARG A 887 -41.04 17.79 -4.85
CA ARG A 887 -40.98 17.09 -3.51
C ARG A 887 -39.64 16.39 -3.36
#